data_95c640812b90180ab021b5b136a522b3
#
_entry.id   95c640812b90180ab021b5b136a522b3
#
_cell.length_a   1.000
_cell.length_b   1.000
_cell.length_c   1.000
_cell.angle_alpha   90.00
_cell.angle_beta   90.00
_cell.angle_gamma   90.00
#
_symmetry.space_group_name_H-M   'P 1'
#
loop_
_entity.id
_entity.type
_entity.pdbx_description
1 polymer ?
#
loop_
_entity_poly.entity_id
_entity_poly.type
_entity_poly.pdbx_seq_one_letter_code
_entity_poly.pdbx_strand_id
1 'polypeptide(L)'
;MNILIKSILFATFFFTLIFPDFVTAQEKEDEFKDTTKYKIQDVVVVGTRAEEKIIDIPYSVFRVDSKELAYGRKVSARDVLADVPGLFLQNRYGNNDIRVSIRGFGTRSSTGIRGIRILQDGIPESEPDGESVIDAIDFNSLGSVEVVKGNLSSLYANSPGGLINFVTDRYFDENYIGTANQVGKFGLRQNGIKAGIKDNDQRLFISYKYRNLDGYRKHSAEYQHLLNTIYESFIGTRSTLSIHANFVNGFNQIPGSLTKNEFETDPFMADSFALSQDYRRLTKKGRIAGKFITHFGDSQQYEFELIGFGGIKELMKTDIDFYTLTTRYSLGGYARFTVKENLFEHKNIFTIGTDYAYQSGPITQFENFSGSKGISVQNEYNENLSNIGFYFLEHFGIINEKLDLFLSSRFDKNVYGRDIYIPYGFTDTTRIMQGFSPKIGLNYKLTPSIALYSSYGLSFDYPALSEMSNNILSSNISYSINPDLDPQKSNNFELGIKGNIVNRESEFMSKVFFEVTYFNYLIKDEIVPYIINLKTYFKNAAQTRRTGVEIGCMSEPFEETELTINYTYTDFYYEKYISEIFTPTGMETADYSNKKVPSVPQNIFNFILVKELELSEELSGLIIWDCDYITKMYVNDKNDESNSSYFYGNFMLGLTYSNNKYDLTGFFGMNNIFDKRYVSYINLNDYYGKYYETGEPRVFYAGLNFNLKI
;
A
#
# COMPACT_ATOMS: atom_id res chain seq x y z
N MET A 1 -5.71 -23.21 20.54
CA MET A 1 -5.23 -24.56 20.20
C MET A 1 -6.21 -25.37 19.34
N ASN A 2 -7.51 -25.40 19.63
CA ASN A 2 -8.49 -26.17 18.81
C ASN A 2 -8.74 -25.60 17.39
N ILE A 3 -8.61 -24.31 17.15
CA ILE A 3 -8.83 -23.68 15.84
C ILE A 3 -7.61 -23.89 14.95
N LEU A 4 -6.41 -23.77 15.50
CA LEU A 4 -5.15 -23.99 14.77
C LEU A 4 -5.07 -25.44 14.23
N ILE A 5 -5.44 -26.43 15.07
CA ILE A 5 -5.45 -27.86 14.68
C ILE A 5 -6.52 -28.12 13.60
N LYS A 6 -7.69 -27.48 13.68
CA LYS A 6 -8.73 -27.60 12.65
C LYS A 6 -8.33 -26.94 11.32
N SER A 7 -7.64 -25.80 11.35
CA SER A 7 -7.16 -25.12 10.16
C SER A 7 -6.01 -25.88 9.49
N ILE A 8 -5.09 -26.44 10.27
CA ILE A 8 -4.02 -27.30 9.76
C ILE A 8 -4.59 -28.61 9.18
N LEU A 9 -5.55 -29.23 9.87
CA LEU A 9 -6.23 -30.44 9.36
C LEU A 9 -7.05 -30.16 8.10
N PHE A 10 -7.69 -29.01 7.99
CA PHE A 10 -8.43 -28.62 6.78
C PHE A 10 -7.48 -28.34 5.62
N ALA A 11 -6.37 -27.64 5.84
CA ALA A 11 -5.34 -27.41 4.84
C ALA A 11 -4.66 -28.70 4.40
N THR A 12 -4.37 -29.63 5.32
CA THR A 12 -3.79 -30.94 5.01
C THR A 12 -4.79 -31.84 4.27
N PHE A 13 -6.07 -31.79 4.64
CA PHE A 13 -7.14 -32.55 3.97
C PHE A 13 -7.42 -32.01 2.55
N PHE A 14 -7.38 -30.68 2.37
CA PHE A 14 -7.52 -30.05 1.05
C PHE A 14 -6.30 -30.36 0.16
N PHE A 15 -5.09 -30.38 0.73
CA PHE A 15 -3.86 -30.70 0.02
C PHE A 15 -3.80 -32.17 -0.43
N THR A 16 -4.26 -33.11 0.40
CA THR A 16 -4.30 -34.56 0.05
C THR A 16 -5.39 -34.92 -0.94
N LEU A 17 -6.46 -34.14 -1.05
CA LEU A 17 -7.52 -34.36 -2.05
C LEU A 17 -7.18 -33.83 -3.44
N ILE A 18 -6.30 -32.84 -3.54
CA ILE A 18 -5.96 -32.16 -4.81
C ILE A 18 -4.69 -32.74 -5.44
N PHE A 19 -3.78 -33.36 -4.65
CA PHE A 19 -2.45 -33.77 -5.12
C PHE A 19 -2.05 -35.20 -4.76
N PRO A 20 -2.72 -36.25 -5.24
CA PRO A 20 -2.29 -37.62 -4.95
C PRO A 20 -0.97 -38.07 -5.63
N ASP A 21 -0.51 -37.38 -6.72
CA ASP A 21 0.57 -37.89 -7.57
C ASP A 21 1.79 -36.95 -7.74
N PHE A 22 1.91 -35.86 -6.96
CA PHE A 22 2.92 -34.80 -7.19
C PHE A 22 4.29 -35.02 -6.52
N VAL A 23 4.58 -36.17 -5.92
CA VAL A 23 5.80 -36.32 -5.10
C VAL A 23 7.07 -36.71 -5.92
N THR A 24 6.98 -36.95 -7.23
CA THR A 24 8.12 -37.46 -8.03
C THR A 24 8.27 -36.77 -9.40
N ALA A 25 8.49 -35.45 -9.45
CA ALA A 25 8.95 -34.81 -10.68
C ALA A 25 10.42 -34.36 -10.56
N GLN A 26 11.32 -35.03 -11.24
CA GLN A 26 12.71 -34.63 -11.44
C GLN A 26 12.83 -33.78 -12.70
N GLU A 27 13.44 -32.58 -12.57
CA GLU A 27 13.72 -31.69 -13.69
C GLU A 27 14.67 -32.28 -14.72
N LYS A 28 14.30 -32.17 -15.99
CA LYS A 28 15.22 -32.20 -17.14
C LYS A 28 15.24 -30.79 -17.74
N GLU A 29 16.39 -30.15 -17.74
CA GLU A 29 16.67 -28.98 -18.53
C GLU A 29 16.67 -29.32 -20.02
N ASP A 30 15.71 -28.78 -20.76
CA ASP A 30 15.77 -28.72 -22.23
C ASP A 30 15.58 -27.26 -22.69
N GLU A 31 16.61 -26.75 -23.38
CA GLU A 31 16.57 -25.47 -24.08
C GLU A 31 15.57 -25.53 -25.25
N PHE A 32 14.45 -24.79 -25.11
CA PHE A 32 13.61 -24.44 -26.25
C PHE A 32 13.36 -22.94 -26.28
N LYS A 33 13.74 -22.32 -27.41
CA LYS A 33 13.38 -20.94 -27.75
C LYS A 33 11.91 -20.88 -28.11
N ASP A 34 11.09 -20.32 -27.22
CA ASP A 34 9.77 -19.83 -27.54
C ASP A 34 9.60 -18.44 -26.91
N THR A 35 9.49 -17.41 -27.74
CA THR A 35 9.62 -16.00 -27.37
C THR A 35 8.29 -15.31 -27.02
N THR A 36 7.19 -16.05 -26.84
CA THR A 36 5.85 -15.47 -26.68
C THR A 36 5.05 -15.95 -25.47
N LYS A 37 5.56 -16.85 -24.63
CA LYS A 37 4.87 -17.25 -23.39
C LYS A 37 5.60 -16.63 -22.20
N TYR A 38 4.91 -15.74 -21.49
CA TYR A 38 5.38 -15.19 -20.22
C TYR A 38 5.77 -16.33 -19.28
N LYS A 39 7.07 -16.54 -19.10
CA LYS A 39 7.56 -17.38 -18.02
C LYS A 39 7.01 -16.79 -16.73
N ILE A 40 6.41 -17.60 -15.86
CA ILE A 40 6.53 -17.35 -14.43
C ILE A 40 8.02 -17.54 -14.15
N GLN A 41 8.81 -16.54 -14.50
CA GLN A 41 10.19 -16.43 -14.10
C GLN A 41 10.17 -16.36 -12.58
N ASP A 42 11.18 -16.89 -11.97
CA ASP A 42 11.53 -16.62 -10.58
C ASP A 42 11.20 -15.16 -10.27
N VAL A 43 10.07 -14.93 -9.60
CA VAL A 43 9.60 -13.55 -9.34
C VAL A 43 10.59 -12.92 -8.39
N VAL A 44 11.39 -12.01 -8.93
CA VAL A 44 12.38 -11.25 -8.18
C VAL A 44 11.68 -10.02 -7.61
N VAL A 45 11.90 -9.75 -6.34
CA VAL A 45 11.39 -8.56 -5.66
C VAL A 45 12.52 -7.67 -5.18
N VAL A 46 12.35 -6.38 -5.37
CA VAL A 46 13.31 -5.35 -4.99
C VAL A 46 12.96 -4.71 -3.64
N GLY A 47 11.71 -4.84 -3.21
CA GLY A 47 11.20 -4.24 -1.97
C GLY A 47 11.91 -4.70 -0.70
N THR A 48 12.70 -5.78 -0.73
CA THR A 48 13.49 -6.28 0.40
C THR A 48 14.91 -5.70 0.50
N ARG A 49 15.24 -4.65 -0.25
CA ARG A 49 16.59 -4.04 -0.35
C ARG A 49 17.63 -4.93 -1.04
N ALA A 50 17.24 -6.09 -1.52
CA ALA A 50 18.07 -6.98 -2.34
C ALA A 50 17.19 -7.59 -3.43
N GLU A 51 17.76 -7.84 -4.59
CA GLU A 51 17.08 -8.61 -5.64
C GLU A 51 17.12 -10.09 -5.26
N GLU A 52 15.98 -10.64 -4.84
CA GLU A 52 15.85 -12.01 -4.38
C GLU A 52 14.60 -12.65 -4.96
N LYS A 53 14.68 -13.97 -5.20
CA LYS A 53 13.49 -14.75 -5.60
C LYS A 53 12.52 -14.85 -4.42
N ILE A 54 11.22 -14.76 -4.67
CA ILE A 54 10.20 -14.90 -3.62
C ILE A 54 10.38 -16.17 -2.80
N ILE A 55 10.75 -17.30 -3.44
CA ILE A 55 10.92 -18.59 -2.77
C ILE A 55 12.12 -18.62 -1.81
N ASP A 56 13.09 -17.73 -1.98
CA ASP A 56 14.35 -17.71 -1.23
C ASP A 56 14.29 -16.84 0.04
N ILE A 57 13.28 -16.02 0.23
CA ILE A 57 13.23 -15.03 1.32
C ILE A 57 12.18 -15.38 2.40
N PRO A 58 12.42 -15.11 3.70
CA PRO A 58 11.49 -15.40 4.79
C PRO A 58 10.42 -14.31 4.96
N TYR A 59 9.80 -13.93 3.85
CA TYR A 59 8.75 -12.90 3.80
C TYR A 59 7.54 -13.41 3.00
N SER A 60 6.37 -12.93 3.38
CA SER A 60 5.16 -13.05 2.58
C SER A 60 5.17 -11.97 1.51
N VAL A 61 5.18 -12.36 0.24
CA VAL A 61 5.26 -11.43 -0.89
C VAL A 61 4.22 -11.78 -1.94
N PHE A 62 3.53 -10.76 -2.41
CA PHE A 62 2.63 -10.86 -3.55
C PHE A 62 3.01 -9.83 -4.61
N ARG A 63 2.93 -10.22 -5.88
CA ARG A 63 3.18 -9.34 -7.01
C ARG A 63 1.98 -9.35 -7.94
N VAL A 64 1.49 -8.16 -8.26
CA VAL A 64 0.52 -7.93 -9.33
C VAL A 64 1.31 -7.65 -10.60
N ASP A 65 1.09 -8.42 -11.64
CA ASP A 65 1.86 -8.34 -12.88
C ASP A 65 1.18 -7.45 -13.95
N SER A 66 1.96 -7.12 -15.00
CA SER A 66 1.52 -6.24 -16.10
C SER A 66 0.26 -6.75 -16.82
N LYS A 67 0.05 -8.05 -16.87
CA LYS A 67 -1.12 -8.69 -17.49
C LYS A 67 -2.41 -8.30 -16.76
N GLU A 68 -2.46 -8.40 -15.44
CA GLU A 68 -3.58 -7.97 -14.60
C GLU A 68 -3.78 -6.44 -14.70
N LEU A 69 -2.65 -5.71 -14.85
CA LEU A 69 -2.65 -4.26 -15.01
C LEU A 69 -2.94 -3.78 -16.44
N ALA A 70 -2.99 -4.64 -17.46
CA ALA A 70 -3.22 -4.21 -18.85
C ALA A 70 -4.63 -3.67 -19.07
N TYR A 71 -5.60 -4.22 -18.36
CA TYR A 71 -7.03 -3.93 -18.49
C TYR A 71 -7.59 -3.29 -17.22
N GLY A 72 -8.86 -2.92 -17.25
CA GLY A 72 -9.58 -2.46 -16.07
C GLY A 72 -9.59 -0.94 -15.88
N ARG A 73 -10.33 -0.52 -14.85
CA ARG A 73 -10.70 0.88 -14.64
C ARG A 73 -9.53 1.77 -14.18
N LYS A 74 -8.70 1.32 -13.27
CA LYS A 74 -7.50 2.01 -12.72
C LYS A 74 -7.74 3.45 -12.24
N VAL A 75 -8.88 3.67 -11.62
CA VAL A 75 -9.28 4.98 -11.06
C VAL A 75 -8.76 5.12 -9.63
N SER A 76 -8.76 4.03 -8.86
CA SER A 76 -8.30 4.01 -7.47
C SER A 76 -7.26 2.90 -7.25
N ALA A 77 -6.54 2.97 -6.13
CA ALA A 77 -5.64 1.89 -5.72
C ALA A 77 -6.39 0.57 -5.46
N ARG A 78 -7.69 0.61 -5.16
CA ARG A 78 -8.50 -0.59 -5.03
C ARG A 78 -8.58 -1.37 -6.33
N ASP A 79 -8.68 -0.69 -7.48
CA ASP A 79 -8.74 -1.32 -8.80
C ASP A 79 -7.43 -2.08 -9.16
N VAL A 80 -6.37 -1.94 -8.36
CA VAL A 80 -5.03 -2.51 -8.59
C VAL A 80 -4.61 -3.46 -7.48
N LEU A 81 -5.10 -3.25 -6.25
CA LEU A 81 -4.58 -3.91 -5.04
C LEU A 81 -5.63 -4.75 -4.31
N ALA A 82 -6.92 -4.74 -4.71
CA ALA A 82 -7.98 -5.40 -3.96
C ALA A 82 -7.74 -6.91 -3.78
N ASP A 83 -7.07 -7.52 -4.75
CA ASP A 83 -6.90 -8.96 -4.87
C ASP A 83 -5.66 -9.49 -4.15
N VAL A 84 -4.90 -8.61 -3.48
CA VAL A 84 -3.71 -9.01 -2.72
C VAL A 84 -4.11 -9.65 -1.38
N PRO A 85 -3.75 -10.92 -1.11
CA PRO A 85 -4.09 -11.60 0.14
C PRO A 85 -3.56 -10.83 1.36
N GLY A 86 -4.38 -10.69 2.41
CA GLY A 86 -3.98 -9.99 3.63
C GLY A 86 -3.97 -8.46 3.56
N LEU A 87 -4.30 -7.89 2.40
CA LEU A 87 -4.47 -6.45 2.22
C LEU A 87 -5.95 -6.09 2.36
N PHE A 88 -6.27 -5.07 3.15
CA PHE A 88 -7.62 -4.55 3.26
C PHE A 88 -7.65 -3.06 2.91
N LEU A 89 -8.49 -2.70 1.96
CA LEU A 89 -8.57 -1.38 1.36
C LEU A 89 -9.93 -0.74 1.65
N GLN A 90 -9.89 0.48 2.15
CA GLN A 90 -11.09 1.28 2.41
C GLN A 90 -11.00 2.61 1.65
N ASN A 91 -11.84 2.76 0.63
CA ASN A 91 -11.93 4.02 -0.12
C ASN A 91 -12.70 5.07 0.68
N ARG A 92 -12.07 6.21 0.90
CA ARG A 92 -12.62 7.40 1.53
C ARG A 92 -12.80 8.48 0.49
N TYR A 93 -13.85 9.28 0.59
CA TYR A 93 -14.11 10.42 -0.31
C TYR A 93 -14.11 10.06 -1.81
N GLY A 94 -14.70 8.94 -2.17
CA GLY A 94 -14.66 8.44 -3.54
C GLY A 94 -13.40 7.62 -3.80
N ASN A 95 -12.46 8.10 -4.62
CA ASN A 95 -11.35 7.30 -5.11
C ASN A 95 -9.95 7.83 -4.76
N ASN A 96 -9.84 9.07 -4.28
CA ASN A 96 -8.55 9.74 -4.10
C ASN A 96 -7.93 9.59 -2.71
N ASP A 97 -8.71 9.18 -1.72
CA ASP A 97 -8.20 8.91 -0.38
C ASP A 97 -8.50 7.47 -0.01
N ILE A 98 -7.48 6.74 0.36
CA ILE A 98 -7.59 5.32 0.66
C ILE A 98 -6.86 5.01 1.97
N ARG A 99 -7.54 4.25 2.81
CA ARG A 99 -6.91 3.58 3.94
C ARG A 99 -6.46 2.20 3.49
N VAL A 100 -5.17 1.92 3.66
CA VAL A 100 -4.58 0.61 3.40
C VAL A 100 -4.25 -0.03 4.72
N SER A 101 -4.64 -1.27 4.90
CA SER A 101 -4.33 -2.06 6.08
C SER A 101 -3.64 -3.36 5.70
N ILE A 102 -2.50 -3.65 6.33
CA ILE A 102 -1.82 -4.94 6.29
C ILE A 102 -1.70 -5.43 7.74
N ARG A 103 -2.32 -6.57 8.06
CA ARG A 103 -2.29 -7.16 9.40
C ARG A 103 -2.66 -6.17 10.51
N GLY A 104 -3.61 -5.27 10.20
CA GLY A 104 -4.12 -4.25 11.10
C GLY A 104 -3.28 -2.98 11.22
N PHE A 105 -2.07 -2.91 10.68
CA PHE A 105 -1.38 -1.63 10.53
C PHE A 105 -2.09 -0.79 9.48
N GLY A 106 -2.28 0.49 9.78
CA GLY A 106 -3.03 1.42 8.94
C GLY A 106 -4.53 1.54 9.26
N THR A 107 -5.14 0.61 10.00
CA THR A 107 -6.60 0.62 10.29
C THR A 107 -7.07 1.84 11.09
N ARG A 108 -6.23 2.38 11.96
CA ARG A 108 -6.56 3.54 12.81
C ARG A 108 -6.12 4.88 12.25
N SER A 109 -5.51 4.89 11.06
CA SER A 109 -5.09 6.14 10.44
C SER A 109 -6.30 7.03 10.13
N SER A 110 -6.28 8.24 10.64
CA SER A 110 -7.28 9.28 10.33
C SER A 110 -6.97 10.02 9.04
N THR A 111 -5.69 10.02 8.64
CA THR A 111 -5.18 10.66 7.43
C THR A 111 -4.12 9.76 6.81
N GLY A 112 -4.17 9.59 5.49
CA GLY A 112 -3.17 8.84 4.74
C GLY A 112 -3.02 7.37 5.14
N ILE A 113 -1.94 6.76 4.67
CA ILE A 113 -1.53 5.38 4.95
C ILE A 113 -0.43 5.42 6.00
N ARG A 114 -0.55 4.62 7.06
CA ARG A 114 0.37 4.57 8.20
C ARG A 114 0.88 3.15 8.45
N GLY A 115 2.14 3.03 8.90
CA GLY A 115 2.74 1.73 9.23
C GLY A 115 3.03 0.83 8.03
N ILE A 116 2.86 1.35 6.81
CA ILE A 116 3.14 0.68 5.54
C ILE A 116 3.98 1.62 4.68
N ARG A 117 5.14 1.18 4.24
CA ARG A 117 6.01 1.98 3.39
C ARG A 117 5.52 1.97 1.95
N ILE A 118 5.37 3.13 1.33
CA ILE A 118 5.01 3.27 -0.07
C ILE A 118 6.23 3.72 -0.86
N LEU A 119 6.53 2.99 -1.92
CA LEU A 119 7.59 3.32 -2.88
C LEU A 119 7.00 3.46 -4.28
N GLN A 120 7.65 4.26 -5.10
CA GLN A 120 7.49 4.26 -6.56
C GLN A 120 8.87 4.06 -7.18
N ASP A 121 9.06 2.98 -7.93
CA ASP A 121 10.34 2.59 -8.55
C ASP A 121 11.51 2.47 -7.53
N GLY A 122 11.17 2.05 -6.27
CA GLY A 122 12.11 1.97 -5.17
C GLY A 122 12.38 3.31 -4.46
N ILE A 123 11.84 4.43 -4.94
CA ILE A 123 11.99 5.77 -4.36
C ILE A 123 10.84 6.01 -3.38
N PRO A 124 11.10 6.49 -2.14
CA PRO A 124 10.06 6.73 -1.15
C PRO A 124 8.99 7.72 -1.63
N GLU A 125 7.72 7.32 -1.56
CA GLU A 125 6.55 8.19 -1.69
C GLU A 125 6.02 8.62 -0.31
N SER A 126 6.31 7.80 0.72
CA SER A 126 6.03 8.13 2.12
C SER A 126 6.82 9.35 2.59
N GLU A 127 6.16 10.21 3.34
CA GLU A 127 6.78 11.34 4.04
C GLU A 127 7.72 10.83 5.17
N PRO A 128 8.63 11.67 5.70
CA PRO A 128 9.58 11.25 6.74
C PRO A 128 8.92 10.73 8.03
N ASP A 129 7.70 11.19 8.35
CA ASP A 129 6.90 10.72 9.49
C ASP A 129 6.18 9.38 9.22
N GLY A 130 6.37 8.79 8.05
CA GLY A 130 5.75 7.53 7.65
C GLY A 130 4.34 7.68 7.07
N GLU A 131 3.74 8.87 7.07
CA GLU A 131 2.47 9.10 6.40
C GLU A 131 2.64 9.03 4.87
N SER A 132 1.71 8.39 4.19
CA SER A 132 1.73 8.25 2.73
C SER A 132 0.38 8.58 2.13
N VAL A 133 0.42 9.23 0.97
CA VAL A 133 -0.75 9.44 0.12
C VAL A 133 -0.36 9.03 -1.29
N ILE A 134 -1.14 8.16 -1.90
CA ILE A 134 -0.84 7.57 -3.22
C ILE A 134 -1.49 8.32 -4.38
N ASP A 135 -1.85 9.58 -4.17
CA ASP A 135 -2.45 10.45 -5.18
C ASP A 135 -1.52 10.80 -6.35
N ALA A 136 -0.20 10.67 -6.17
CA ALA A 136 0.79 10.89 -7.22
C ALA A 136 1.13 9.64 -8.05
N ILE A 137 0.53 8.47 -7.75
CA ILE A 137 0.77 7.23 -8.49
C ILE A 137 -0.12 7.18 -9.74
N ASP A 138 0.48 7.05 -10.90
CA ASP A 138 -0.25 6.81 -12.15
C ASP A 138 -0.45 5.31 -12.39
N PHE A 139 -1.61 4.79 -12.02
CA PHE A 139 -1.94 3.36 -12.19
C PHE A 139 -1.95 2.89 -13.66
N ASN A 140 -2.07 3.81 -14.63
CA ASN A 140 -2.00 3.47 -16.06
C ASN A 140 -0.57 3.27 -16.55
N SER A 141 0.42 3.76 -15.80
CA SER A 141 1.84 3.64 -16.14
C SER A 141 2.55 2.49 -15.43
N LEU A 142 1.82 1.67 -14.65
CA LEU A 142 2.41 0.59 -13.90
C LEU A 142 2.65 -0.65 -14.76
N GLY A 143 3.83 -1.25 -14.60
CA GLY A 143 4.18 -2.58 -15.10
C GLY A 143 3.98 -3.67 -14.06
N SER A 144 4.16 -3.36 -12.76
CA SER A 144 3.86 -4.29 -11.67
C SER A 144 3.67 -3.56 -10.34
N VAL A 145 3.12 -4.27 -9.34
CA VAL A 145 3.11 -3.82 -7.96
C VAL A 145 3.62 -4.93 -7.06
N GLU A 146 4.61 -4.63 -6.23
CA GLU A 146 5.16 -5.55 -5.25
C GLU A 146 4.59 -5.22 -3.87
N VAL A 147 4.03 -6.20 -3.19
CA VAL A 147 3.51 -6.08 -1.83
C VAL A 147 4.27 -7.04 -0.93
N VAL A 148 5.12 -6.51 -0.07
CA VAL A 148 5.83 -7.28 0.96
C VAL A 148 5.12 -7.08 2.28
N LYS A 149 4.55 -8.15 2.81
CA LYS A 149 3.75 -8.13 4.03
C LYS A 149 4.58 -8.47 5.26
N GLY A 150 4.21 -7.88 6.38
CA GLY A 150 4.85 -8.12 7.66
C GLY A 150 5.93 -7.11 8.03
N ASN A 151 6.60 -7.35 9.15
CA ASN A 151 7.57 -6.42 9.70
C ASN A 151 8.78 -6.19 8.80
N LEU A 152 8.89 -5.00 8.21
CA LEU A 152 10.03 -4.52 7.45
C LEU A 152 10.77 -3.36 8.14
N SER A 153 10.47 -3.08 9.42
CA SER A 153 11.12 -1.97 10.16
C SER A 153 12.62 -2.15 10.34
N SER A 154 13.15 -3.37 10.17
CA SER A 154 14.60 -3.61 10.12
C SER A 154 15.28 -3.12 8.84
N LEU A 155 14.51 -2.74 7.80
CA LEU A 155 15.01 -2.25 6.51
C LEU A 155 14.50 -0.83 6.19
N TYR A 156 13.27 -0.49 6.58
CA TYR A 156 12.62 0.77 6.28
C TYR A 156 12.02 1.38 7.55
N ALA A 157 12.20 2.67 7.77
CA ALA A 157 11.53 3.37 8.87
C ALA A 157 10.00 3.30 8.72
N ASN A 158 9.28 3.23 9.84
CA ASN A 158 7.80 3.25 9.89
C ASN A 158 7.11 2.20 8.99
N SER A 159 7.63 0.96 8.96
CA SER A 159 7.08 -0.12 8.14
C SER A 159 6.77 -1.42 8.91
N PRO A 160 6.10 -1.37 10.08
CA PRO A 160 5.76 -2.58 10.82
C PRO A 160 4.74 -3.48 10.11
N GLY A 161 3.90 -2.94 9.22
CA GLY A 161 2.92 -3.68 8.43
C GLY A 161 3.47 -4.21 7.11
N GLY A 162 4.49 -3.57 6.54
CA GLY A 162 5.06 -3.97 5.27
C GLY A 162 5.35 -2.82 4.31
N LEU A 163 5.37 -3.15 3.02
CA LEU A 163 5.75 -2.24 1.95
C LEU A 163 4.91 -2.50 0.70
N ILE A 164 4.58 -1.44 -0.03
CA ILE A 164 4.02 -1.50 -1.38
C ILE A 164 4.93 -0.70 -2.31
N ASN A 165 5.48 -1.35 -3.34
CA ASN A 165 6.31 -0.73 -4.36
C ASN A 165 5.57 -0.74 -5.70
N PHE A 166 5.21 0.43 -6.20
CA PHE A 166 4.62 0.64 -7.50
C PHE A 166 5.74 0.77 -8.53
N VAL A 167 5.82 -0.17 -9.48
CA VAL A 167 6.87 -0.22 -10.50
C VAL A 167 6.32 0.25 -11.83
N THR A 168 6.91 1.29 -12.38
CA THR A 168 6.52 1.85 -13.68
C THR A 168 6.89 0.90 -14.83
N ASP A 169 6.02 0.80 -15.84
CA ASP A 169 6.20 0.02 -17.07
C ASP A 169 7.21 0.74 -18.01
N ARG A 170 8.47 0.75 -17.60
CA ARG A 170 9.56 1.41 -18.30
C ARG A 170 10.40 0.48 -19.17
N TYR A 171 10.14 -0.83 -19.11
CA TYR A 171 10.84 -1.82 -19.93
C TYR A 171 9.95 -2.22 -21.12
N PHE A 172 10.32 -1.76 -22.30
CA PHE A 172 9.61 -2.00 -23.56
C PHE A 172 10.58 -2.43 -24.65
N ASP A 173 10.12 -3.29 -25.55
CA ASP A 173 10.94 -3.87 -26.60
C ASP A 173 11.09 -2.94 -27.80
N GLU A 174 10.07 -2.16 -28.12
CA GLU A 174 10.01 -1.26 -29.26
C GLU A 174 9.64 0.16 -28.81
N ASN A 175 10.13 1.17 -29.52
CA ASN A 175 9.72 2.55 -29.30
C ASN A 175 8.23 2.69 -29.61
N TYR A 176 7.51 3.48 -28.82
CA TYR A 176 6.08 3.63 -29.00
C TYR A 176 5.54 4.98 -28.52
N ILE A 177 4.40 5.37 -29.09
CA ILE A 177 3.53 6.42 -28.57
C ILE A 177 2.13 5.82 -28.42
N GLY A 178 1.54 5.98 -27.25
CA GLY A 178 0.24 5.42 -26.94
C GLY A 178 -0.72 6.40 -26.31
N THR A 179 -2.01 6.09 -26.44
CA THR A 179 -3.10 6.78 -25.75
C THR A 179 -3.92 5.78 -24.96
N ALA A 180 -4.43 6.20 -23.78
CA ALA A 180 -5.33 5.42 -22.96
C ALA A 180 -6.54 6.28 -22.61
N ASN A 181 -7.72 5.89 -23.11
CA ASN A 181 -8.95 6.66 -22.94
C ASN A 181 -10.02 5.80 -22.27
N GLN A 182 -10.78 6.39 -21.35
CA GLN A 182 -11.82 5.70 -20.61
C GLN A 182 -12.98 6.63 -20.32
N VAL A 183 -14.20 6.09 -20.39
CA VAL A 183 -15.44 6.75 -19.99
C VAL A 183 -16.25 5.81 -19.11
N GLY A 184 -17.09 6.36 -18.24
CA GLY A 184 -17.93 5.55 -17.38
C GLY A 184 -19.06 6.34 -16.71
N LYS A 185 -19.82 5.61 -15.90
CA LYS A 185 -20.91 6.19 -15.11
C LYS A 185 -20.36 7.26 -14.14
N PHE A 186 -21.22 8.14 -13.66
CA PHE A 186 -20.89 9.26 -12.78
C PHE A 186 -19.88 10.24 -13.35
N GLY A 187 -19.94 10.48 -14.66
CA GLY A 187 -19.09 11.46 -15.33
C GLY A 187 -17.63 11.05 -15.48
N LEU A 188 -17.29 9.76 -15.27
CA LEU A 188 -15.93 9.30 -15.45
C LEU A 188 -15.43 9.59 -16.85
N ARG A 189 -14.34 10.37 -16.94
CA ARG A 189 -13.56 10.62 -18.14
C ARG A 189 -12.10 10.57 -17.78
N GLN A 190 -11.36 9.69 -18.42
CA GLN A 190 -9.93 9.56 -18.23
C GLN A 190 -9.26 9.55 -19.61
N ASN A 191 -8.27 10.41 -19.79
CA ASN A 191 -7.51 10.53 -21.03
C ASN A 191 -6.03 10.53 -20.67
N GLY A 192 -5.25 9.70 -21.32
CA GLY A 192 -3.82 9.60 -21.10
C GLY A 192 -3.05 9.50 -22.42
N ILE A 193 -1.82 9.96 -22.38
CA ILE A 193 -0.82 9.75 -23.41
C ILE A 193 0.44 9.22 -22.76
N LYS A 194 1.09 8.25 -23.39
CA LYS A 194 2.37 7.69 -22.94
C LYS A 194 3.30 7.50 -24.12
N ALA A 195 4.60 7.62 -23.88
CA ALA A 195 5.62 7.35 -24.87
C ALA A 195 6.80 6.63 -24.22
N GLY A 196 7.36 5.67 -24.92
CA GLY A 196 8.60 4.99 -24.61
C GLY A 196 9.56 5.11 -25.78
N ILE A 197 10.74 5.68 -25.53
CA ILE A 197 11.79 5.86 -26.52
C ILE A 197 13.08 5.32 -25.94
N LYS A 198 13.75 4.43 -26.67
CA LYS A 198 15.03 3.87 -26.26
C LYS A 198 16.01 3.79 -27.43
N ASP A 199 17.27 3.87 -27.09
CA ASP A 199 18.39 3.45 -27.93
C ASP A 199 19.32 2.52 -27.11
N ASN A 200 20.54 2.31 -27.58
CA ASN A 200 21.48 1.38 -26.90
C ASN A 200 21.88 1.87 -25.49
N ASP A 201 21.96 3.18 -25.28
CA ASP A 201 22.55 3.77 -24.07
C ASP A 201 21.55 4.58 -23.24
N GLN A 202 20.34 4.78 -23.73
CA GLN A 202 19.35 5.64 -23.08
C GLN A 202 17.93 5.09 -23.21
N ARG A 203 17.11 5.42 -22.24
CA ARG A 203 15.68 5.14 -22.25
C ARG A 203 14.91 6.31 -21.65
N LEU A 204 13.85 6.72 -22.31
CA LEU A 204 12.90 7.71 -21.84
C LEU A 204 11.50 7.11 -21.81
N PHE A 205 10.87 7.16 -20.65
CA PHE A 205 9.45 6.92 -20.48
C PHE A 205 8.78 8.19 -20.01
N ILE A 206 7.65 8.55 -20.62
CA ILE A 206 6.80 9.66 -20.20
C ILE A 206 5.33 9.28 -20.27
N SER A 207 4.57 9.60 -19.23
CA SER A 207 3.11 9.49 -19.24
C SER A 207 2.47 10.75 -18.67
N TYR A 208 1.36 11.14 -19.29
CA TYR A 208 0.46 12.18 -18.76
C TYR A 208 -0.96 11.67 -18.76
N LYS A 209 -1.68 11.92 -17.68
CA LYS A 209 -3.07 11.52 -17.50
C LYS A 209 -3.90 12.68 -16.95
N TYR A 210 -5.07 12.88 -17.53
CA TYR A 210 -6.16 13.67 -16.98
C TYR A 210 -7.33 12.77 -16.64
N ARG A 211 -7.89 12.91 -15.45
CA ARG A 211 -9.09 12.23 -14.97
C ARG A 211 -10.08 13.24 -14.42
N ASN A 212 -11.36 13.06 -14.73
CA ASN A 212 -12.49 13.75 -14.12
C ASN A 212 -13.57 12.74 -13.74
N LEU A 213 -14.21 12.99 -12.62
CA LEU A 213 -15.32 12.18 -12.10
C LEU A 213 -16.28 13.11 -11.36
N ASP A 214 -17.57 13.07 -11.69
CA ASP A 214 -18.61 13.84 -10.97
C ASP A 214 -18.89 13.23 -9.58
N GLY A 215 -18.59 11.93 -9.44
CA GLY A 215 -18.80 11.17 -8.22
C GLY A 215 -20.23 10.63 -8.06
N TYR A 216 -20.37 9.61 -7.24
CA TYR A 216 -21.66 8.92 -7.01
C TYR A 216 -22.42 9.43 -5.77
N ARG A 217 -21.78 10.24 -4.92
CA ARG A 217 -22.39 10.94 -3.79
C ARG A 217 -22.55 12.42 -4.13
N LYS A 218 -23.49 13.10 -3.46
CA LYS A 218 -23.51 14.57 -3.48
C LYS A 218 -22.17 15.07 -2.93
N HIS A 219 -21.62 16.13 -3.52
CA HIS A 219 -20.37 16.75 -3.09
C HIS A 219 -19.16 15.80 -3.10
N SER A 220 -18.99 15.04 -4.19
CA SER A 220 -17.89 14.08 -4.36
C SER A 220 -17.18 14.20 -5.72
N ALA A 221 -17.31 15.33 -6.40
CA ALA A 221 -16.62 15.56 -7.65
C ALA A 221 -15.10 15.66 -7.48
N GLU A 222 -14.37 15.13 -8.44
CA GLU A 222 -12.91 15.13 -8.44
C GLU A 222 -12.32 15.31 -9.83
N TYR A 223 -11.15 15.93 -9.89
CA TYR A 223 -10.30 15.87 -11.09
C TYR A 223 -8.83 15.71 -10.69
N GLN A 224 -8.04 15.19 -11.62
CA GLN A 224 -6.61 14.96 -11.39
C GLN A 224 -5.82 15.05 -12.71
N HIS A 225 -4.70 15.76 -12.66
CA HIS A 225 -3.65 15.76 -13.67
C HIS A 225 -2.43 15.05 -13.07
N LEU A 226 -1.87 14.09 -13.78
CA LEU A 226 -0.68 13.35 -13.40
C LEU A 226 0.34 13.39 -14.54
N LEU A 227 1.59 13.67 -14.20
CA LEU A 227 2.73 13.53 -15.10
C LEU A 227 3.75 12.61 -14.41
N ASN A 228 4.22 11.59 -15.13
CA ASN A 228 5.31 10.73 -14.68
C ASN A 228 6.35 10.62 -15.81
N THR A 229 7.62 10.83 -15.48
CA THR A 229 8.73 10.80 -16.44
C THR A 229 9.91 10.07 -15.81
N ILE A 230 10.49 9.14 -16.55
CA ILE A 230 11.70 8.42 -16.18
C ILE A 230 12.68 8.48 -17.35
N TYR A 231 13.85 9.02 -17.08
CA TYR A 231 14.98 8.99 -18.00
C TYR A 231 16.07 8.11 -17.42
N GLU A 232 16.57 7.16 -18.20
CA GLU A 232 17.67 6.25 -17.81
C GLU A 232 18.81 6.39 -18.81
N SER A 233 20.04 6.46 -18.29
CA SER A 233 21.28 6.42 -19.07
C SER A 233 22.13 5.26 -18.60
N PHE A 234 22.48 4.37 -19.53
CA PHE A 234 23.33 3.21 -19.28
C PHE A 234 24.78 3.61 -19.53
N ILE A 235 25.59 3.65 -18.48
CA ILE A 235 26.99 4.10 -18.53
C ILE A 235 27.88 2.85 -18.61
N GLY A 236 28.18 2.45 -19.85
CA GLY A 236 28.79 1.14 -20.11
C GLY A 236 27.88 -0.01 -19.70
N THR A 237 28.46 -1.15 -19.32
CA THR A 237 27.72 -2.38 -18.95
C THR A 237 27.45 -2.52 -17.46
N ARG A 238 27.91 -1.57 -16.63
CA ARG A 238 27.97 -1.76 -15.17
C ARG A 238 27.24 -0.68 -14.38
N SER A 239 26.89 0.44 -15.01
CA SER A 239 26.30 1.57 -14.29
C SER A 239 25.07 2.11 -14.97
N THR A 240 24.08 2.51 -14.18
CA THR A 240 22.85 3.15 -14.65
C THR A 240 22.59 4.40 -13.82
N LEU A 241 22.34 5.50 -14.51
CA LEU A 241 21.83 6.73 -13.92
C LEU A 241 20.38 6.90 -14.36
N SER A 242 19.45 7.04 -13.43
CA SER A 242 18.07 7.35 -13.76
C SER A 242 17.59 8.62 -13.06
N ILE A 243 16.77 9.39 -13.77
CA ILE A 243 16.11 10.60 -13.26
C ILE A 243 14.62 10.36 -13.34
N HIS A 244 13.95 10.49 -12.21
CA HIS A 244 12.51 10.34 -12.06
C HIS A 244 11.89 11.69 -11.73
N ALA A 245 10.84 12.07 -12.43
CA ALA A 245 10.07 13.28 -12.15
C ALA A 245 8.59 12.96 -12.18
N ASN A 246 7.87 13.34 -11.15
CA ASN A 246 6.43 13.25 -11.11
C ASN A 246 5.79 14.56 -10.66
N PHE A 247 4.59 14.80 -11.15
CA PHE A 247 3.78 15.95 -10.79
C PHE A 247 2.31 15.54 -10.73
N VAL A 248 1.62 16.01 -9.70
CA VAL A 248 0.16 15.89 -9.55
C VAL A 248 -0.47 17.24 -9.26
N ASN A 249 -1.62 17.48 -9.89
CA ASN A 249 -2.53 18.56 -9.55
C ASN A 249 -3.93 17.95 -9.47
N GLY A 250 -4.49 17.85 -8.27
CA GLY A 250 -5.74 17.17 -7.99
C GLY A 250 -6.66 18.00 -7.12
N PHE A 251 -7.94 17.84 -7.36
CA PHE A 251 -9.04 18.42 -6.58
C PHE A 251 -10.04 17.33 -6.24
N ASN A 252 -10.58 17.37 -5.03
CA ASN A 252 -11.71 16.53 -4.66
C ASN A 252 -12.60 17.22 -3.62
N GLN A 253 -13.90 17.09 -3.81
CA GLN A 253 -14.91 17.39 -2.81
C GLN A 253 -14.96 16.26 -1.78
N ILE A 254 -15.36 16.59 -0.56
CA ILE A 254 -15.38 15.65 0.57
C ILE A 254 -16.81 15.57 1.10
N PRO A 255 -17.56 14.50 0.78
CA PRO A 255 -18.97 14.38 1.17
C PRO A 255 -19.19 14.14 2.66
N GLY A 256 -18.15 13.80 3.42
CA GLY A 256 -18.26 13.44 4.83
C GLY A 256 -18.92 12.09 5.09
N SER A 257 -18.85 11.65 6.35
CA SER A 257 -19.43 10.38 6.80
C SER A 257 -20.88 10.58 7.27
N LEU A 258 -21.68 9.54 7.24
CA LEU A 258 -23.10 9.53 7.57
C LEU A 258 -23.35 8.77 8.87
N THR A 259 -24.45 9.11 9.56
CA THR A 259 -25.03 8.27 10.59
C THR A 259 -25.66 7.03 9.96
N LYS A 260 -25.96 6.02 10.76
CA LYS A 260 -26.60 4.79 10.28
C LYS A 260 -27.95 5.08 9.59
N ASN A 261 -28.77 5.93 10.21
CA ASN A 261 -30.07 6.30 9.65
C ASN A 261 -29.95 7.04 8.32
N GLU A 262 -29.01 7.97 8.18
CA GLU A 262 -28.74 8.68 6.93
C GLU A 262 -28.26 7.70 5.85
N PHE A 263 -27.33 6.79 6.18
CA PHE A 263 -26.83 5.76 5.27
C PHE A 263 -27.92 4.80 4.79
N GLU A 264 -28.85 4.41 5.68
CA GLU A 264 -29.96 3.52 5.35
C GLU A 264 -31.02 4.23 4.50
N THR A 265 -31.25 5.53 4.72
CA THR A 265 -32.28 6.34 4.04
C THR A 265 -31.82 6.80 2.65
N ASP A 266 -30.69 7.49 2.56
CA ASP A 266 -30.08 7.98 1.31
C ASP A 266 -28.56 7.86 1.39
N PRO A 267 -27.97 6.71 0.98
CA PRO A 267 -26.51 6.49 1.08
C PRO A 267 -25.68 7.43 0.20
N PHE A 268 -26.29 8.11 -0.75
CA PHE A 268 -25.60 9.01 -1.69
C PHE A 268 -25.65 10.48 -1.28
N MET A 269 -26.29 10.81 -0.18
CA MET A 269 -26.24 12.15 0.38
C MET A 269 -24.84 12.51 0.89
N ALA A 270 -24.58 13.79 1.02
CA ALA A 270 -23.42 14.29 1.74
C ALA A 270 -23.84 14.72 3.15
N ASP A 271 -22.87 14.75 4.06
CA ASP A 271 -23.00 15.34 5.37
C ASP A 271 -23.39 16.83 5.28
N SER A 272 -24.25 17.29 6.15
CA SER A 272 -24.76 18.67 6.13
C SER A 272 -23.68 19.72 6.37
N PHE A 273 -22.71 19.43 7.25
CA PHE A 273 -21.57 20.31 7.47
C PHE A 273 -20.62 20.32 6.29
N ALA A 274 -20.39 19.16 5.68
CA ALA A 274 -19.56 19.04 4.48
C ALA A 274 -20.12 19.88 3.33
N LEU A 275 -21.45 19.91 3.17
CA LEU A 275 -22.12 20.76 2.18
C LEU A 275 -22.05 22.25 2.54
N SER A 276 -22.41 22.62 3.77
CA SER A 276 -22.52 24.02 4.18
C SER A 276 -21.18 24.73 4.27
N GLN A 277 -20.12 23.99 4.62
CA GLN A 277 -18.74 24.47 4.76
C GLN A 277 -17.84 24.12 3.57
N ASP A 278 -18.43 23.57 2.50
CA ASP A 278 -17.77 23.20 1.25
C ASP A 278 -16.46 22.44 1.50
N TYR A 279 -16.56 21.25 2.14
CA TYR A 279 -15.38 20.41 2.42
C TYR A 279 -14.74 19.95 1.12
N ARG A 280 -13.50 20.36 0.91
CA ARG A 280 -12.75 20.03 -0.29
C ARG A 280 -11.25 20.01 -0.04
N ARG A 281 -10.53 19.40 -0.97
CA ARG A 281 -9.07 19.35 -0.97
C ARG A 281 -8.54 19.67 -2.35
N LEU A 282 -7.53 20.53 -2.41
CA LEU A 282 -6.71 20.78 -3.60
C LEU A 282 -5.28 20.40 -3.27
N THR A 283 -4.69 19.51 -4.04
CA THR A 283 -3.30 19.03 -3.86
C THR A 283 -2.50 19.35 -5.09
N LYS A 284 -1.35 19.98 -4.91
CA LYS A 284 -0.30 20.09 -5.92
C LYS A 284 0.97 19.51 -5.33
N LYS A 285 1.58 18.57 -6.03
CA LYS A 285 2.82 17.94 -5.60
C LYS A 285 3.74 17.74 -6.78
N GLY A 286 5.01 18.04 -6.61
CA GLY A 286 6.06 17.74 -7.56
C GLY A 286 7.25 17.13 -6.85
N ARG A 287 7.85 16.10 -7.44
CA ARG A 287 9.05 15.44 -6.94
C ARG A 287 10.00 15.16 -8.08
N ILE A 288 11.30 15.35 -7.82
CA ILE A 288 12.39 14.92 -8.69
C ILE A 288 13.31 14.02 -7.86
N ALA A 289 13.78 12.92 -8.47
CA ALA A 289 14.76 12.03 -7.86
C ALA A 289 15.81 11.59 -8.87
N GLY A 290 17.05 11.45 -8.40
CA GLY A 290 18.14 10.82 -9.12
C GLY A 290 18.52 9.50 -8.46
N LYS A 291 18.70 8.45 -9.26
CA LYS A 291 19.12 7.14 -8.80
C LYS A 291 20.32 6.69 -9.63
N PHE A 292 21.39 6.35 -8.94
CA PHE A 292 22.63 5.82 -9.53
C PHE A 292 22.90 4.42 -8.97
N ILE A 293 23.06 3.46 -9.87
CA ILE A 293 23.44 2.08 -9.53
C ILE A 293 24.72 1.75 -10.28
N THR A 294 25.68 1.14 -9.62
CA THR A 294 26.90 0.63 -10.25
C THR A 294 27.31 -0.71 -9.68
N HIS A 295 27.75 -1.60 -10.56
CA HIS A 295 28.31 -2.90 -10.23
C HIS A 295 29.80 -2.93 -10.50
N PHE A 296 30.59 -3.50 -9.61
CA PHE A 296 32.03 -3.62 -9.76
C PHE A 296 32.56 -4.93 -9.16
N GLY A 297 33.86 -5.18 -9.33
CA GLY A 297 34.46 -6.50 -9.15
C GLY A 297 34.44 -7.33 -10.43
N ASP A 298 35.20 -8.42 -10.48
CA ASP A 298 35.37 -9.22 -11.69
C ASP A 298 34.07 -9.93 -12.11
N SER A 299 33.30 -10.43 -11.15
CA SER A 299 31.98 -11.07 -11.32
C SER A 299 30.79 -10.14 -11.01
N GLN A 300 31.02 -8.83 -10.93
CA GLN A 300 30.00 -7.82 -10.55
C GLN A 300 29.38 -8.10 -9.17
N GLN A 301 30.14 -8.65 -8.27
CA GLN A 301 29.69 -9.10 -6.95
C GLN A 301 29.45 -7.93 -5.98
N TYR A 302 29.93 -6.74 -6.30
CA TYR A 302 29.71 -5.52 -5.49
C TYR A 302 28.72 -4.62 -6.20
N GLU A 303 27.70 -4.16 -5.48
CA GLU A 303 26.70 -3.21 -5.95
C GLU A 303 26.69 -1.98 -5.04
N PHE A 304 26.75 -0.81 -5.64
CA PHE A 304 26.51 0.44 -4.94
C PHE A 304 25.32 1.17 -5.55
N GLU A 305 24.39 1.56 -4.69
CA GLU A 305 23.22 2.34 -5.07
C GLU A 305 23.16 3.64 -4.28
N LEU A 306 22.91 4.74 -4.97
CA LEU A 306 22.71 6.07 -4.39
C LEU A 306 21.44 6.67 -4.95
N ILE A 307 20.53 7.12 -4.07
CA ILE A 307 19.33 7.87 -4.43
C ILE A 307 19.34 9.20 -3.70
N GLY A 308 18.99 10.27 -4.44
CA GLY A 308 18.65 11.56 -3.87
C GLY A 308 17.31 12.03 -4.43
N PHE A 309 16.46 12.64 -3.61
CA PHE A 309 15.18 13.18 -4.04
C PHE A 309 14.85 14.49 -3.33
N GLY A 310 14.04 15.31 -4.00
CA GLY A 310 13.45 16.53 -3.45
C GLY A 310 12.05 16.75 -3.98
N GLY A 311 11.19 17.39 -3.19
CA GLY A 311 9.82 17.63 -3.58
C GLY A 311 9.18 18.80 -2.86
N ILE A 312 8.09 19.28 -3.46
CA ILE A 312 7.21 20.32 -2.90
C ILE A 312 5.79 19.81 -2.96
N LYS A 313 5.04 19.99 -1.86
CA LYS A 313 3.61 19.69 -1.76
C LYS A 313 2.88 20.92 -1.25
N GLU A 314 1.89 21.37 -1.99
CA GLU A 314 0.92 22.37 -1.58
C GLU A 314 -0.43 21.70 -1.39
N LEU A 315 -1.03 21.89 -0.24
CA LEU A 315 -2.34 21.36 0.11
C LEU A 315 -3.24 22.49 0.61
N MET A 316 -4.38 22.68 -0.03
CA MET A 316 -5.49 23.45 0.50
C MET A 316 -6.59 22.48 0.93
N LYS A 317 -7.11 22.64 2.14
CA LYS A 317 -8.20 21.84 2.69
C LYS A 317 -9.18 22.74 3.44
N THR A 318 -10.48 22.47 3.28
CA THR A 318 -11.53 23.05 4.11
C THR A 318 -12.14 21.98 5.01
N ASP A 319 -12.45 22.35 6.24
CA ASP A 319 -13.20 21.57 7.22
C ASP A 319 -14.21 22.46 7.95
N ILE A 320 -14.80 21.99 9.06
CA ILE A 320 -15.86 22.71 9.76
C ILE A 320 -15.40 24.09 10.24
N ASP A 321 -14.15 24.20 10.71
CA ASP A 321 -13.62 25.39 11.35
C ASP A 321 -12.66 26.16 10.44
N PHE A 322 -11.85 25.43 9.64
CA PHE A 322 -10.68 26.00 9.01
C PHE A 322 -10.64 25.88 7.50
N TYR A 323 -10.12 26.93 6.89
CA TYR A 323 -9.53 26.94 5.57
C TYR A 323 -8.02 26.85 5.75
N THR A 324 -7.45 25.64 5.54
CA THR A 324 -6.05 25.34 5.83
C THR A 324 -5.22 25.38 4.56
N LEU A 325 -4.10 26.09 4.60
CA LEU A 325 -3.04 26.06 3.60
C LEU A 325 -1.81 25.41 4.22
N THR A 326 -1.30 24.38 3.57
CA THR A 326 -0.09 23.65 3.95
C THR A 326 0.89 23.67 2.81
N THR A 327 2.13 24.08 3.05
CA THR A 327 3.24 23.89 2.12
C THR A 327 4.27 23.00 2.79
N ARG A 328 4.73 21.96 2.11
CA ARG A 328 5.79 21.06 2.61
C ARG A 328 6.90 20.93 1.59
N TYR A 329 8.11 21.19 2.03
CA TYR A 329 9.34 20.94 1.30
C TYR A 329 9.96 19.66 1.83
N SER A 330 10.29 18.73 0.97
CA SER A 330 10.94 17.47 1.33
C SER A 330 12.26 17.31 0.61
N LEU A 331 13.24 16.77 1.31
CA LEU A 331 14.56 16.40 0.79
C LEU A 331 14.98 15.10 1.43
N GLY A 332 15.60 14.20 0.66
CA GLY A 332 16.09 12.96 1.22
C GLY A 332 16.92 12.16 0.23
N GLY A 333 17.38 11.03 0.70
CA GLY A 333 18.12 10.08 -0.09
C GLY A 333 18.57 8.89 0.73
N TYR A 334 19.15 7.92 0.04
CA TYR A 334 19.81 6.80 0.68
C TYR A 334 21.01 6.32 -0.12
N ALA A 335 21.94 5.70 0.59
CA ALA A 335 23.08 4.99 0.02
C ALA A 335 23.07 3.55 0.51
N ARG A 336 23.34 2.61 -0.39
CA ARG A 336 23.38 1.19 -0.12
C ARG A 336 24.58 0.57 -0.78
N PHE A 337 25.25 -0.33 -0.05
CA PHE A 337 26.31 -1.16 -0.55
C PHE A 337 25.99 -2.63 -0.31
N THR A 338 26.06 -3.45 -1.36
CA THR A 338 25.75 -4.88 -1.31
C THR A 338 26.96 -5.69 -1.81
N VAL A 339 27.30 -6.74 -1.07
CA VAL A 339 28.34 -7.72 -1.40
C VAL A 339 27.68 -9.06 -1.63
N LYS A 340 27.87 -9.65 -2.80
CA LYS A 340 27.36 -10.96 -3.22
C LYS A 340 28.55 -11.90 -3.42
N GLU A 341 29.13 -12.39 -2.33
CA GLU A 341 30.26 -13.32 -2.36
C GLU A 341 30.03 -14.49 -1.43
N ASN A 342 30.46 -15.69 -1.84
CA ASN A 342 30.41 -16.85 -0.97
C ASN A 342 31.36 -16.68 0.22
N LEU A 343 30.85 -16.93 1.42
CA LEU A 343 31.62 -16.97 2.65
C LEU A 343 31.73 -18.41 3.13
N PHE A 344 32.97 -18.94 3.25
CA PHE A 344 33.22 -20.35 3.61
C PHE A 344 32.48 -21.35 2.68
N GLU A 345 32.45 -21.08 1.38
CA GLU A 345 31.74 -21.86 0.35
C GLU A 345 30.20 -21.84 0.46
N HIS A 346 29.65 -21.03 1.37
CA HIS A 346 28.22 -20.80 1.53
C HIS A 346 27.77 -19.51 0.85
N LYS A 347 26.55 -19.52 0.28
CA LYS A 347 25.93 -18.32 -0.27
C LYS A 347 25.90 -17.24 0.79
N ASN A 348 26.37 -16.05 0.42
CA ASN A 348 26.35 -14.89 1.31
C ASN A 348 26.04 -13.61 0.54
N ILE A 349 25.02 -12.89 1.00
CA ILE A 349 24.66 -11.56 0.50
C ILE A 349 24.58 -10.61 1.70
N PHE A 350 25.54 -9.71 1.78
CA PHE A 350 25.60 -8.71 2.83
C PHE A 350 25.26 -7.33 2.28
N THR A 351 24.34 -6.64 2.92
CA THR A 351 23.91 -5.29 2.53
C THR A 351 24.02 -4.36 3.76
N ILE A 352 24.61 -3.19 3.57
CA ILE A 352 24.61 -2.10 4.54
C ILE A 352 24.12 -0.82 3.87
N GLY A 353 23.38 0.00 4.61
CA GLY A 353 22.92 1.26 4.05
C GLY A 353 22.52 2.29 5.10
N THR A 354 22.30 3.48 4.60
CA THR A 354 21.85 4.64 5.38
C THR A 354 20.78 5.40 4.62
N ASP A 355 19.76 5.88 5.34
CA ASP A 355 18.69 6.74 4.81
C ASP A 355 18.71 8.08 5.55
N TYR A 356 18.43 9.14 4.82
CA TYR A 356 18.15 10.45 5.39
C TYR A 356 16.90 11.03 4.73
N ALA A 357 16.02 11.61 5.53
CA ALA A 357 14.86 12.34 5.04
C ALA A 357 14.59 13.55 5.92
N TYR A 358 14.26 14.67 5.29
CA TYR A 358 13.92 15.93 5.94
C TYR A 358 12.65 16.49 5.32
N GLN A 359 11.80 17.08 6.15
CA GLN A 359 10.57 17.75 5.77
C GLN A 359 10.42 19.00 6.59
N SER A 360 10.02 20.10 5.96
CA SER A 360 9.67 21.35 6.64
C SER A 360 8.65 22.12 5.84
N GLY A 361 7.85 22.96 6.52
CA GLY A 361 7.01 23.93 5.83
C GLY A 361 5.91 24.52 6.69
N PRO A 362 5.37 25.69 6.26
CA PRO A 362 4.34 26.42 6.97
C PRO A 362 2.95 25.78 6.81
N ILE A 363 2.17 25.89 7.88
CA ILE A 363 0.74 25.62 7.91
C ILE A 363 0.06 26.89 8.42
N THR A 364 -0.87 27.42 7.60
CA THR A 364 -1.66 28.59 7.94
C THR A 364 -3.14 28.25 7.88
N GLN A 365 -3.86 28.50 8.95
CA GLN A 365 -5.29 28.24 9.07
C GLN A 365 -6.07 29.56 9.22
N PHE A 366 -7.03 29.73 8.36
CA PHE A 366 -8.01 30.81 8.37
C PHE A 366 -9.36 30.25 8.78
N GLU A 367 -10.27 31.11 9.24
CA GLU A 367 -11.67 30.74 9.42
C GLU A 367 -12.27 30.29 8.07
N ASN A 368 -13.09 29.25 8.09
CA ASN A 368 -13.79 28.76 6.90
C ASN A 368 -15.18 29.39 6.82
N PHE A 369 -15.44 30.22 5.81
CA PHE A 369 -16.75 30.78 5.51
C PHE A 369 -17.37 30.07 4.28
N SER A 370 -18.02 28.93 4.51
CA SER A 370 -18.68 28.16 3.45
C SER A 370 -17.76 27.90 2.24
N GLY A 371 -16.52 27.44 2.51
CA GLY A 371 -15.51 27.20 1.50
C GLY A 371 -14.67 28.41 1.11
N SER A 372 -15.00 29.61 1.61
CA SER A 372 -14.23 30.81 1.36
C SER A 372 -13.22 31.07 2.48
N LYS A 373 -12.04 31.53 2.09
CA LYS A 373 -10.96 31.87 3.02
C LYS A 373 -11.31 33.11 3.82
N GLY A 374 -11.30 33.03 5.15
CA GLY A 374 -11.45 34.13 6.07
C GLY A 374 -10.28 35.13 5.99
N ILE A 375 -10.49 36.31 6.56
CA ILE A 375 -9.49 37.40 6.55
C ILE A 375 -8.42 37.19 7.63
N SER A 376 -8.83 36.73 8.82
CA SER A 376 -7.96 36.60 9.98
C SER A 376 -7.25 35.22 10.00
N VAL A 377 -5.94 35.21 10.24
CA VAL A 377 -5.19 34.00 10.53
C VAL A 377 -5.55 33.53 11.94
N GLN A 378 -6.04 32.32 12.05
CA GLN A 378 -6.40 31.66 13.32
C GLN A 378 -5.22 30.90 13.91
N ASN A 379 -4.51 30.16 13.06
CA ASN A 379 -3.31 29.44 13.46
C ASN A 379 -2.23 29.60 12.37
N GLU A 380 -1.00 29.79 12.80
CA GLU A 380 0.17 29.79 11.93
C GLU A 380 1.34 29.13 12.63
N TYR A 381 1.89 28.12 12.02
CA TYR A 381 3.04 27.37 12.55
C TYR A 381 3.86 26.74 11.45
N ASN A 382 5.12 26.47 11.75
CA ASN A 382 6.01 25.73 10.89
C ASN A 382 6.27 24.35 11.50
N GLU A 383 6.15 23.30 10.72
CA GLU A 383 6.50 21.94 11.13
C GLU A 383 7.80 21.51 10.47
N ASN A 384 8.64 20.80 11.23
CA ASN A 384 9.84 20.19 10.69
C ASN A 384 10.07 18.81 11.30
N LEU A 385 10.62 17.92 10.49
CA LEU A 385 10.99 16.57 10.87
C LEU A 385 12.20 16.13 10.08
N SER A 386 13.20 15.59 10.78
CA SER A 386 14.28 14.86 10.15
C SER A 386 14.33 13.42 10.67
N ASN A 387 14.62 12.49 9.77
CA ASN A 387 14.89 11.08 10.07
C ASN A 387 16.26 10.72 9.51
N ILE A 388 17.10 10.06 10.31
CA ILE A 388 18.30 9.38 9.87
C ILE A 388 18.24 7.93 10.33
N GLY A 389 18.54 7.00 9.43
CA GLY A 389 18.54 5.59 9.70
C GLY A 389 19.76 4.88 9.16
N PHE A 390 20.23 3.87 9.89
CA PHE A 390 21.31 2.96 9.48
C PHE A 390 20.78 1.54 9.57
N TYR A 391 21.03 0.72 8.55
CA TYR A 391 20.58 -0.66 8.52
C TYR A 391 21.62 -1.59 7.92
N PHE A 392 21.51 -2.86 8.29
CA PHE A 392 22.17 -3.95 7.57
C PHE A 392 21.21 -5.11 7.34
N LEU A 393 21.51 -5.91 6.33
CA LEU A 393 20.86 -7.18 6.01
C LEU A 393 21.95 -8.19 5.67
N GLU A 394 21.87 -9.35 6.27
CA GLU A 394 22.67 -10.53 5.98
C GLU A 394 21.76 -11.67 5.53
N HIS A 395 22.03 -12.22 4.37
CA HIS A 395 21.45 -13.46 3.88
C HIS A 395 22.57 -14.49 3.75
N PHE A 396 22.56 -15.47 4.64
CA PHE A 396 23.58 -16.51 4.74
C PHE A 396 22.97 -17.91 4.53
N GLY A 397 23.49 -18.67 3.58
CA GLY A 397 23.10 -20.05 3.34
C GLY A 397 23.77 -20.99 4.37
N ILE A 398 23.04 -21.38 5.43
CA ILE A 398 23.54 -22.34 6.42
C ILE A 398 23.79 -23.72 5.77
N ILE A 399 22.84 -24.15 4.93
CA ILE A 399 22.95 -25.34 4.09
C ILE A 399 22.65 -24.85 2.68
N ASN A 400 23.66 -24.90 1.80
CA ASN A 400 23.53 -24.40 0.45
C ASN A 400 22.27 -24.95 -0.24
N GLU A 401 21.54 -24.05 -0.89
CA GLU A 401 20.29 -24.32 -1.61
C GLU A 401 19.13 -24.89 -0.76
N LYS A 402 19.30 -25.01 0.57
CA LYS A 402 18.31 -25.66 1.42
C LYS A 402 17.89 -24.88 2.66
N LEU A 403 18.82 -24.28 3.38
CA LEU A 403 18.50 -23.55 4.62
C LEU A 403 19.23 -22.20 4.63
N ASP A 404 18.46 -21.14 4.59
CA ASP A 404 18.95 -19.78 4.60
C ASP A 404 18.61 -19.09 5.93
N LEU A 405 19.55 -18.30 6.44
CA LEU A 405 19.43 -17.43 7.59
C LEU A 405 19.39 -15.98 7.11
N PHE A 406 18.44 -15.23 7.59
CA PHE A 406 18.31 -13.79 7.38
C PHE A 406 18.45 -13.05 8.71
N LEU A 407 19.41 -12.14 8.78
CA LEU A 407 19.60 -11.25 9.92
C LEU A 407 19.53 -9.82 9.43
N SER A 408 18.67 -9.02 10.01
CA SER A 408 18.62 -7.60 9.68
C SER A 408 18.39 -6.76 10.92
N SER A 409 18.90 -5.56 10.90
CA SER A 409 18.58 -4.57 11.91
C SER A 409 18.66 -3.15 11.39
N ARG A 410 17.91 -2.26 12.04
CA ARG A 410 17.91 -0.84 11.74
C ARG A 410 17.89 -0.02 13.01
N PHE A 411 18.64 1.06 13.00
CA PHE A 411 18.60 2.12 14.00
C PHE A 411 18.08 3.40 13.35
N ASP A 412 17.07 4.02 13.95
CA ASP A 412 16.48 5.29 13.51
C ASP A 412 16.59 6.35 14.59
N LYS A 413 16.84 7.59 14.16
CA LYS A 413 16.70 8.80 14.97
C LYS A 413 15.80 9.78 14.25
N ASN A 414 14.70 10.15 14.88
CA ASN A 414 13.75 11.16 14.41
C ASN A 414 13.84 12.40 15.29
N VAL A 415 13.82 13.58 14.68
CA VAL A 415 13.83 14.87 15.37
C VAL A 415 12.65 15.68 14.86
N TYR A 416 11.67 15.90 15.76
CA TYR A 416 10.45 16.66 15.51
C TYR A 416 10.63 18.07 16.04
N GLY A 417 10.15 19.06 15.29
CA GLY A 417 10.06 20.46 15.71
C GLY A 417 8.77 21.09 15.22
N ARG A 418 8.25 22.04 16.00
CA ARG A 418 7.12 22.87 15.60
C ARG A 418 7.28 24.24 16.24
N ASP A 419 7.32 25.26 15.39
CA ASP A 419 7.41 26.67 15.79
C ASP A 419 6.03 27.29 15.56
N ILE A 420 5.35 27.70 16.65
CA ILE A 420 4.00 28.27 16.58
C ILE A 420 4.08 29.81 16.65
N TYR A 421 3.59 30.45 15.59
CA TYR A 421 3.58 31.90 15.47
C TYR A 421 2.25 32.51 15.91
N ILE A 422 1.14 31.84 15.60
CA ILE A 422 -0.21 32.22 15.98
C ILE A 422 -0.96 30.96 16.45
N PRO A 423 -1.61 30.96 17.65
CA PRO A 423 -1.55 31.99 18.69
C PRO A 423 -0.20 32.03 19.41
N TYR A 424 0.12 33.20 20.00
CA TYR A 424 1.33 33.36 20.81
C TYR A 424 1.22 32.65 22.17
N GLY A 425 2.37 32.40 22.80
CA GLY A 425 2.46 31.87 24.18
C GLY A 425 2.73 30.36 24.28
N PHE A 426 3.05 29.71 23.17
CA PHE A 426 3.55 28.35 23.19
C PHE A 426 5.06 28.32 23.44
N THR A 427 5.52 27.30 24.16
CA THR A 427 6.93 27.00 24.31
C THR A 427 7.36 26.09 23.16
N ASP A 428 8.25 26.57 22.31
CA ASP A 428 8.85 25.77 21.25
C ASP A 428 9.56 24.56 21.84
N THR A 429 9.27 23.40 21.31
CA THR A 429 9.83 22.15 21.79
C THR A 429 10.34 21.31 20.64
N THR A 430 11.41 20.61 20.91
CA THR A 430 11.97 19.59 20.01
C THR A 430 11.84 18.23 20.68
N ARG A 431 11.31 17.25 19.96
CA ARG A 431 11.27 15.85 20.41
C ARG A 431 12.22 15.01 19.61
N ILE A 432 13.05 14.25 20.33
CA ILE A 432 13.97 13.27 19.73
C ILE A 432 13.46 11.88 20.09
N MET A 433 13.22 11.06 19.07
CA MET A 433 12.80 9.67 19.23
C MET A 433 13.82 8.76 18.54
N GLN A 434 14.13 7.63 19.17
CA GLN A 434 15.09 6.66 18.65
C GLN A 434 14.50 5.25 18.77
N GLY A 435 14.89 4.38 17.85
CA GLY A 435 14.45 2.98 17.88
C GLY A 435 15.45 2.05 17.21
N PHE A 436 15.48 0.82 17.71
CA PHE A 436 16.30 -0.26 17.18
C PHE A 436 15.40 -1.44 16.82
N SER A 437 15.34 -1.80 15.54
CA SER A 437 14.43 -2.80 14.96
C SER A 437 15.22 -3.99 14.42
N PRO A 438 15.55 -4.99 15.25
CA PRO A 438 16.18 -6.24 14.81
C PRO A 438 15.16 -7.21 14.26
N LYS A 439 15.56 -8.04 13.31
CA LYS A 439 14.78 -9.17 12.77
C LYS A 439 15.68 -10.34 12.43
N ILE A 440 15.21 -11.54 12.73
CA ILE A 440 15.76 -12.82 12.30
C ILE A 440 14.73 -13.57 11.49
N GLY A 441 15.17 -14.22 10.41
CA GLY A 441 14.35 -15.08 9.57
C GLY A 441 15.08 -16.35 9.18
N LEU A 442 14.35 -17.43 9.02
CA LEU A 442 14.82 -18.69 8.49
C LEU A 442 13.94 -19.06 7.30
N ASN A 443 14.57 -19.55 6.23
CA ASN A 443 13.89 -20.07 5.06
C ASN A 443 14.44 -21.47 4.74
N TYR A 444 13.57 -22.48 4.79
CA TYR A 444 13.94 -23.87 4.56
C TYR A 444 13.24 -24.40 3.31
N LYS A 445 14.00 -24.74 2.28
CA LYS A 445 13.48 -25.31 1.05
C LYS A 445 13.24 -26.81 1.25
N LEU A 446 11.97 -27.21 1.23
CA LEU A 446 11.56 -28.62 1.21
C LEU A 446 11.91 -29.24 -0.13
N THR A 447 11.68 -28.49 -1.21
CA THR A 447 12.06 -28.76 -2.59
C THR A 447 12.55 -27.46 -3.22
N PRO A 448 13.15 -27.44 -4.41
CA PRO A 448 13.48 -26.19 -5.10
C PRO A 448 12.28 -25.24 -5.29
N SER A 449 11.06 -25.79 -5.33
CA SER A 449 9.80 -25.06 -5.59
C SER A 449 8.94 -24.84 -4.35
N ILE A 450 9.29 -25.37 -3.17
CA ILE A 450 8.49 -25.26 -1.93
C ILE A 450 9.40 -24.91 -0.76
N ALA A 451 9.07 -23.82 -0.06
CA ALA A 451 9.81 -23.38 1.12
C ALA A 451 8.91 -23.17 2.34
N LEU A 452 9.43 -23.53 3.50
CA LEU A 452 8.94 -23.14 4.81
C LEU A 452 9.73 -21.94 5.30
N TYR A 453 9.08 -20.94 5.84
CA TYR A 453 9.78 -19.81 6.44
C TYR A 453 9.22 -19.45 7.81
N SER A 454 10.07 -18.88 8.63
CA SER A 454 9.67 -18.26 9.90
C SER A 454 10.47 -17.00 10.12
N SER A 455 9.85 -16.00 10.75
CA SER A 455 10.57 -14.79 11.14
C SER A 455 10.08 -14.26 12.48
N TYR A 456 11.00 -13.61 13.22
CA TYR A 456 10.72 -12.88 14.43
C TYR A 456 11.45 -11.55 14.42
N GLY A 457 10.76 -10.45 14.77
CA GLY A 457 11.39 -9.14 14.80
C GLY A 457 10.65 -8.16 15.70
N LEU A 458 11.39 -7.13 16.10
CA LEU A 458 10.85 -5.96 16.80
C LEU A 458 10.64 -4.84 15.77
N SER A 459 9.65 -3.99 16.01
CA SER A 459 9.45 -2.79 15.20
C SER A 459 9.05 -1.59 16.04
N PHE A 460 9.37 -0.43 15.52
CA PHE A 460 8.93 0.88 16.00
C PHE A 460 8.11 1.56 14.92
N ASP A 461 6.98 2.15 15.31
CA ASP A 461 6.17 3.02 14.47
C ASP A 461 6.08 4.38 15.15
N TYR A 462 6.74 5.36 14.55
CA TYR A 462 6.84 6.71 15.11
C TYR A 462 5.57 7.50 14.83
N PRO A 463 5.15 8.41 15.73
CA PRO A 463 3.99 9.24 15.50
C PRO A 463 4.12 10.08 14.23
N ALA A 464 3.00 10.34 13.54
CA ALA A 464 2.95 11.34 12.48
C ALA A 464 3.02 12.75 13.07
N LEU A 465 3.45 13.73 12.28
CA LEU A 465 3.42 15.14 12.68
C LEU A 465 2.02 15.61 13.08
N SER A 466 0.99 15.12 12.40
CA SER A 466 -0.42 15.39 12.72
C SER A 466 -0.86 14.85 14.09
N GLU A 467 -0.26 13.75 14.57
CA GLU A 467 -0.51 13.13 15.87
C GLU A 467 0.25 13.84 17.00
N MET A 468 1.35 14.51 16.67
CA MET A 468 2.19 15.27 17.61
C MET A 468 1.61 16.62 18.02
N SER A 469 0.36 16.93 17.68
CA SER A 469 -0.30 18.16 18.10
C SER A 469 -0.36 18.27 19.63
N ASN A 470 -0.31 19.51 20.13
CA ASN A 470 -0.26 19.82 21.56
C ASN A 470 -1.38 19.14 22.36
N ASN A 471 -1.02 18.59 23.54
CA ASN A 471 -1.96 18.03 24.50
C ASN A 471 -2.18 19.04 25.65
N ILE A 472 -3.40 19.55 25.78
CA ILE A 472 -3.77 20.56 26.80
C ILE A 472 -3.89 19.93 28.20
N LEU A 473 -3.90 18.58 28.33
CA LEU A 473 -4.25 17.92 29.59
C LEU A 473 -3.10 17.69 30.56
N SER A 474 -1.85 17.68 30.10
CA SER A 474 -0.74 17.18 30.93
C SER A 474 0.01 18.26 31.73
N SER A 475 -0.18 19.55 31.45
CA SER A 475 0.48 20.62 32.17
C SER A 475 -0.18 21.99 31.97
N ASN A 476 0.04 22.91 32.92
CA ASN A 476 -0.30 24.34 32.76
C ASN A 476 0.57 25.04 31.70
N ILE A 477 1.46 24.32 31.00
CA ILE A 477 2.35 24.82 29.97
C ILE A 477 1.85 24.33 28.61
N SER A 478 1.58 25.26 27.70
CA SER A 478 1.24 24.96 26.32
C SER A 478 2.51 24.67 25.51
N TYR A 479 2.79 23.41 25.27
CA TYR A 479 3.90 22.98 24.39
C TYR A 479 3.50 23.01 22.91
N SER A 480 4.43 23.31 22.04
CA SER A 480 4.21 23.26 20.59
C SER A 480 4.05 21.84 20.04
N ILE A 481 4.62 20.85 20.72
CA ILE A 481 4.54 19.42 20.42
C ILE A 481 4.12 18.65 21.68
N ASN A 482 3.34 17.57 21.51
CA ASN A 482 2.95 16.67 22.59
C ASN A 482 4.22 16.01 23.21
N PRO A 483 4.57 16.32 24.46
CA PRO A 483 5.78 15.78 25.09
C PRO A 483 5.63 14.31 25.53
N ASP A 484 4.39 13.81 25.66
CA ASP A 484 4.08 12.52 26.27
C ASP A 484 3.86 11.41 25.25
N LEU A 485 3.87 11.72 23.94
CA LEU A 485 3.64 10.74 22.90
C LEU A 485 4.95 10.03 22.52
N ASP A 486 4.94 8.71 22.62
CA ASP A 486 6.07 7.83 22.30
C ASP A 486 5.78 6.93 21.08
N PRO A 487 6.83 6.37 20.44
CA PRO A 487 6.64 5.41 19.37
C PRO A 487 5.91 4.14 19.84
N GLN A 488 5.01 3.63 19.02
CA GLN A 488 4.45 2.29 19.20
C GLN A 488 5.54 1.24 19.01
N LYS A 489 5.47 0.14 19.75
CA LYS A 489 6.42 -0.98 19.67
C LYS A 489 5.66 -2.26 19.36
N SER A 490 6.19 -3.09 18.47
CA SER A 490 5.57 -4.39 18.23
C SER A 490 6.57 -5.53 18.20
N ASN A 491 6.12 -6.68 18.71
CA ASN A 491 6.79 -7.97 18.61
C ASN A 491 6.03 -8.77 17.56
N ASN A 492 6.71 -9.17 16.50
CA ASN A 492 6.11 -9.75 15.31
C ASN A 492 6.69 -11.14 15.05
N PHE A 493 5.82 -12.15 15.09
CA PHE A 493 6.15 -13.54 14.73
C PHE A 493 5.35 -13.97 13.52
N GLU A 494 6.03 -14.63 12.59
CA GLU A 494 5.44 -15.18 11.37
C GLU A 494 5.95 -16.60 11.13
N LEU A 495 5.08 -17.44 10.59
CA LEU A 495 5.38 -18.78 10.10
C LEU A 495 4.59 -19.01 8.82
N GLY A 496 5.25 -19.46 7.76
CA GLY A 496 4.55 -19.69 6.51
C GLY A 496 5.16 -20.80 5.67
N ILE A 497 4.37 -21.25 4.70
CA ILE A 497 4.76 -22.13 3.63
C ILE A 497 4.37 -21.48 2.31
N LYS A 498 5.23 -21.54 1.33
CA LYS A 498 4.98 -21.06 -0.03
C LYS A 498 5.55 -22.01 -1.06
N GLY A 499 4.92 -22.02 -2.22
CA GLY A 499 5.36 -22.87 -3.32
C GLY A 499 5.04 -22.26 -4.67
N ASN A 500 5.90 -22.60 -5.64
CA ASN A 500 5.71 -22.28 -7.05
C ASN A 500 5.98 -23.56 -7.85
N ILE A 501 4.90 -24.27 -8.17
CA ILE A 501 4.95 -25.58 -8.86
C ILE A 501 4.56 -25.34 -10.31
N VAL A 502 5.44 -25.74 -11.23
CA VAL A 502 5.19 -25.66 -12.68
C VAL A 502 5.34 -27.06 -13.27
N ASN A 503 4.26 -27.59 -13.83
CA ASN A 503 4.25 -28.87 -14.58
C ASN A 503 3.67 -28.60 -15.98
N ARG A 504 4.55 -28.33 -16.93
CA ARG A 504 4.18 -28.01 -18.32
C ARG A 504 3.61 -29.17 -19.13
N GLU A 505 3.81 -30.41 -18.66
CA GLU A 505 3.31 -31.62 -19.33
C GLU A 505 1.86 -31.92 -18.91
N SER A 506 1.34 -31.27 -17.89
CA SER A 506 -0.02 -31.47 -17.38
C SER A 506 -1.00 -30.54 -18.06
N GLU A 507 -2.08 -31.10 -18.64
CA GLU A 507 -3.23 -30.33 -19.14
C GLU A 507 -4.09 -29.76 -18.01
N PHE A 508 -3.93 -30.27 -16.78
CA PHE A 508 -4.66 -29.83 -15.59
C PHE A 508 -3.67 -29.34 -14.52
N MET A 509 -3.90 -28.13 -13.99
CA MET A 509 -3.04 -27.51 -12.97
C MET A 509 -1.59 -27.34 -13.44
N SER A 510 -1.38 -26.79 -14.64
CA SER A 510 -0.02 -26.59 -15.22
C SER A 510 0.87 -25.70 -14.36
N LYS A 511 0.30 -24.78 -13.60
CA LYS A 511 1.01 -23.90 -12.67
C LYS A 511 0.18 -23.72 -11.40
N VAL A 512 0.86 -23.74 -10.25
CA VAL A 512 0.26 -23.45 -8.94
C VAL A 512 1.25 -22.64 -8.11
N PHE A 513 0.91 -21.42 -7.83
CA PHE A 513 1.54 -20.62 -6.79
C PHE A 513 0.66 -20.62 -5.56
N PHE A 514 1.22 -20.90 -4.38
CA PHE A 514 0.48 -20.83 -3.13
C PHE A 514 1.32 -20.25 -2.01
N GLU A 515 0.66 -19.59 -1.09
CA GLU A 515 1.25 -19.12 0.15
C GLU A 515 0.23 -19.24 1.30
N VAL A 516 0.68 -19.80 2.43
CA VAL A 516 -0.07 -19.84 3.68
C VAL A 516 0.80 -19.24 4.76
N THR A 517 0.33 -18.17 5.40
CA THR A 517 1.07 -17.46 6.45
C THR A 517 0.23 -17.34 7.72
N TYR A 518 0.75 -17.82 8.82
CA TYR A 518 0.28 -17.50 10.18
C TYR A 518 1.11 -16.34 10.73
N PHE A 519 0.44 -15.38 11.37
CA PHE A 519 1.11 -14.28 12.05
C PHE A 519 0.53 -14.05 13.45
N ASN A 520 1.39 -13.58 14.37
CA ASN A 520 1.00 -13.20 15.72
C ASN A 520 1.82 -12.00 16.17
N TYR A 521 1.16 -10.86 16.31
CA TYR A 521 1.77 -9.59 16.67
C TYR A 521 1.24 -9.07 17.99
N LEU A 522 2.14 -8.59 18.83
CA LEU A 522 1.82 -7.90 20.07
C LEU A 522 2.29 -6.45 19.95
N ILE A 523 1.35 -5.52 19.90
CA ILE A 523 1.64 -4.08 19.82
C ILE A 523 1.45 -3.49 21.21
N LYS A 524 2.46 -2.78 21.68
CA LYS A 524 2.47 -2.04 22.94
C LYS A 524 2.53 -0.55 22.66
N ASP A 525 2.03 0.23 23.60
CA ASP A 525 2.03 1.69 23.52
C ASP A 525 1.34 2.18 22.24
N GLU A 526 0.26 1.48 21.82
CA GLU A 526 -0.46 1.85 20.60
C GLU A 526 -1.04 3.26 20.71
N ILE A 527 -0.78 4.08 19.70
CA ILE A 527 -1.27 5.43 19.62
C ILE A 527 -2.75 5.41 19.28
N VAL A 528 -3.57 5.97 20.16
CA VAL A 528 -5.03 6.01 20.01
C VAL A 528 -5.53 7.43 20.05
N PRO A 529 -6.53 7.79 19.21
CA PRO A 529 -7.17 9.08 19.27
C PRO A 529 -8.12 9.16 20.46
N TYR A 530 -8.26 10.35 21.04
CA TYR A 530 -9.30 10.72 21.98
C TYR A 530 -9.81 12.14 21.70
N ILE A 531 -11.03 12.47 22.12
CA ILE A 531 -11.70 13.71 21.75
C ILE A 531 -11.94 14.56 22.98
N ILE A 532 -11.51 15.83 22.91
CA ILE A 532 -11.82 16.87 23.90
C ILE A 532 -12.37 18.08 23.13
N ASN A 533 -13.53 18.58 23.53
CA ASN A 533 -14.16 19.75 22.91
C ASN A 533 -14.18 19.66 21.37
N LEU A 534 -14.54 18.49 20.83
CA LEU A 534 -14.62 18.17 19.40
C LEU A 534 -13.28 18.17 18.64
N LYS A 535 -12.16 18.30 19.35
CA LYS A 535 -10.81 18.20 18.76
C LYS A 535 -10.20 16.85 19.08
N THR A 536 -9.58 16.24 18.09
CA THR A 536 -8.89 14.95 18.24
C THR A 536 -7.46 15.16 18.73
N TYR A 537 -7.10 14.43 19.76
CA TYR A 537 -5.77 14.34 20.35
C TYR A 537 -5.33 12.88 20.36
N PHE A 538 -4.05 12.63 20.63
CA PHE A 538 -3.47 11.28 20.59
C PHE A 538 -2.69 10.98 21.87
N LYS A 539 -2.73 9.70 22.29
CA LYS A 539 -1.95 9.19 23.43
C LYS A 539 -1.57 7.73 23.24
N ASN A 540 -0.54 7.28 23.92
CA ASN A 540 -0.19 5.87 24.03
C ASN A 540 -1.06 5.22 25.11
N ALA A 541 -2.05 4.42 24.74
CA ALA A 541 -3.01 3.90 25.71
C ALA A 541 -3.40 2.44 25.51
N ALA A 542 -3.12 1.83 24.37
CA ALA A 542 -3.59 0.48 24.08
C ALA A 542 -2.45 -0.53 23.92
N GLN A 543 -2.72 -1.76 24.32
CA GLN A 543 -1.94 -2.94 23.96
C GLN A 543 -2.85 -3.86 23.15
N THR A 544 -2.48 -4.17 21.91
CA THR A 544 -3.28 -5.01 21.02
C THR A 544 -2.56 -6.29 20.66
N ARG A 545 -3.35 -7.37 20.56
CA ARG A 545 -2.91 -8.62 19.94
C ARG A 545 -3.57 -8.76 18.60
N ARG A 546 -2.76 -9.07 17.60
CA ARG A 546 -3.20 -9.28 16.22
C ARG A 546 -2.73 -10.63 15.72
N THR A 547 -3.65 -11.57 15.60
CA THR A 547 -3.39 -12.94 15.15
C THR A 547 -4.22 -13.22 13.92
N GLY A 548 -3.64 -13.94 12.95
CA GLY A 548 -4.39 -14.28 11.74
C GLY A 548 -3.70 -15.32 10.88
N VAL A 549 -4.44 -15.71 9.84
CA VAL A 549 -3.97 -16.61 8.78
C VAL A 549 -4.30 -15.99 7.44
N GLU A 550 -3.33 -15.95 6.56
CA GLU A 550 -3.48 -15.53 5.17
C GLU A 550 -3.23 -16.73 4.27
N ILE A 551 -4.10 -16.96 3.31
CA ILE A 551 -3.99 -18.01 2.29
C ILE A 551 -4.15 -17.33 0.93
N GLY A 552 -3.19 -17.52 0.05
CA GLY A 552 -3.25 -17.14 -1.36
C GLY A 552 -2.94 -18.35 -2.22
N CYS A 553 -3.73 -18.57 -3.23
CA CYS A 553 -3.52 -19.62 -4.23
C CYS A 553 -3.87 -19.08 -5.62
N MET A 554 -2.92 -19.08 -6.51
CA MET A 554 -3.07 -18.79 -7.93
C MET A 554 -2.73 -20.06 -8.72
N SER A 555 -3.58 -20.47 -9.64
CA SER A 555 -3.38 -21.67 -10.42
C SER A 555 -3.84 -21.50 -11.86
N GLU A 556 -3.25 -22.25 -12.78
CA GLU A 556 -3.76 -22.44 -14.14
C GLU A 556 -4.42 -23.84 -14.24
N PRO A 557 -5.73 -23.96 -13.86
CA PRO A 557 -6.42 -25.25 -13.90
C PRO A 557 -6.59 -25.80 -15.32
N PHE A 558 -6.65 -24.95 -16.32
CA PHE A 558 -6.74 -25.28 -17.73
C PHE A 558 -5.92 -24.27 -18.52
N GLU A 559 -5.53 -24.61 -19.73
CA GLU A 559 -4.81 -23.70 -20.63
C GLU A 559 -5.56 -22.35 -20.76
N GLU A 560 -4.83 -21.24 -20.69
CA GLU A 560 -5.34 -19.86 -20.76
C GLU A 560 -6.39 -19.52 -19.70
N THR A 561 -6.47 -20.27 -18.63
CA THR A 561 -7.42 -20.02 -17.53
C THR A 561 -6.65 -19.89 -16.23
N GLU A 562 -6.72 -18.74 -15.59
CA GLU A 562 -6.13 -18.50 -14.28
C GLU A 562 -7.22 -18.39 -13.23
N LEU A 563 -7.02 -19.06 -12.12
CA LEU A 563 -7.89 -19.03 -10.94
C LEU A 563 -7.09 -18.60 -9.73
N THR A 564 -7.50 -17.47 -9.12
CA THR A 564 -6.93 -16.99 -7.87
C THR A 564 -7.96 -17.07 -6.75
N ILE A 565 -7.57 -17.64 -5.62
CA ILE A 565 -8.38 -17.75 -4.40
C ILE A 565 -7.57 -17.21 -3.23
N ASN A 566 -8.09 -16.20 -2.57
CA ASN A 566 -7.48 -15.60 -1.40
C ASN A 566 -8.43 -15.66 -0.21
N TYR A 567 -7.89 -15.99 0.96
CA TYR A 567 -8.63 -15.98 2.20
C TYR A 567 -7.77 -15.38 3.32
N THR A 568 -8.35 -14.46 4.07
CA THR A 568 -7.71 -13.86 5.23
C THR A 568 -8.63 -13.99 6.44
N TYR A 569 -8.12 -14.61 7.49
CA TYR A 569 -8.73 -14.63 8.81
C TYR A 569 -7.96 -13.73 9.76
N THR A 570 -8.68 -12.88 10.52
CA THR A 570 -8.09 -11.98 11.51
C THR A 570 -8.78 -12.10 12.86
N ASP A 571 -7.99 -12.13 13.92
CA ASP A 571 -8.47 -12.06 15.30
C ASP A 571 -7.67 -10.98 16.04
N PHE A 572 -8.16 -9.73 15.96
CA PHE A 572 -7.50 -8.56 16.54
C PHE A 572 -8.32 -8.03 17.70
N TYR A 573 -7.70 -7.89 18.87
CA TYR A 573 -8.35 -7.40 20.07
C TYR A 573 -7.40 -6.64 20.98
N TYR A 574 -7.95 -5.80 21.83
CA TYR A 574 -7.21 -5.10 22.86
C TYR A 574 -6.91 -6.05 24.03
N GLU A 575 -5.65 -6.36 24.30
CA GLU A 575 -5.28 -7.05 25.53
C GLU A 575 -5.48 -6.14 26.75
N LYS A 576 -5.16 -4.85 26.57
CA LYS A 576 -5.37 -3.80 27.57
C LYS A 576 -5.69 -2.49 26.87
N TYR A 577 -6.81 -1.87 27.22
CA TYR A 577 -7.13 -0.54 26.75
C TYR A 577 -8.09 0.17 27.70
N ILE A 578 -7.56 1.07 28.54
CA ILE A 578 -8.34 1.96 29.40
C ILE A 578 -8.30 3.34 28.75
N SER A 579 -9.45 3.81 28.28
CA SER A 579 -9.62 5.12 27.66
C SER A 579 -10.26 6.11 28.65
N GLU A 580 -9.84 7.36 28.56
CA GLU A 580 -10.51 8.46 29.24
C GLU A 580 -11.53 9.08 28.28
N ILE A 581 -12.75 9.23 28.73
CA ILE A 581 -13.85 9.81 27.98
C ILE A 581 -14.25 11.11 28.68
N PHE A 582 -14.26 12.20 27.91
CA PHE A 582 -14.74 13.49 28.41
C PHE A 582 -16.26 13.54 28.23
N THR A 583 -16.99 13.59 29.35
CA THR A 583 -18.43 13.74 29.40
C THR A 583 -18.77 15.16 29.89
N PRO A 584 -20.01 15.64 29.68
CA PRO A 584 -20.44 16.92 30.23
C PRO A 584 -20.34 17.01 31.77
N THR A 585 -20.27 15.86 32.44
CA THR A 585 -20.17 15.73 33.90
C THR A 585 -18.74 15.62 34.42
N GLY A 586 -17.75 15.48 33.52
CA GLY A 586 -16.32 15.35 33.84
C GLY A 586 -15.63 14.26 33.06
N MET A 587 -14.46 13.85 33.53
CA MET A 587 -13.68 12.76 32.95
C MET A 587 -14.11 11.43 33.53
N GLU A 588 -14.51 10.51 32.67
CA GLU A 588 -14.85 9.12 32.99
C GLU A 588 -13.83 8.18 32.35
N THR A 589 -13.60 7.02 32.95
CA THR A 589 -12.76 5.95 32.38
C THR A 589 -13.62 4.85 31.80
N ALA A 590 -13.29 4.40 30.59
CA ALA A 590 -13.90 3.23 29.97
C ALA A 590 -12.85 2.17 29.72
N ASP A 591 -13.15 0.91 30.09
CA ASP A 591 -12.30 -0.24 29.82
C ASP A 591 -12.77 -0.94 28.55
N TYR A 592 -11.94 -0.88 27.51
CA TYR A 592 -12.15 -1.57 26.24
C TYR A 592 -11.31 -2.84 26.08
N SER A 593 -10.69 -3.33 27.16
CA SER A 593 -9.93 -4.57 27.15
C SER A 593 -10.83 -5.74 26.70
N ASN A 594 -10.27 -6.66 25.93
CA ASN A 594 -10.93 -7.78 25.25
C ASN A 594 -11.94 -7.40 24.16
N LYS A 595 -12.10 -6.12 23.82
CA LYS A 595 -12.88 -5.68 22.64
C LYS A 595 -12.08 -5.88 21.35
N LYS A 596 -12.81 -6.12 20.25
CA LYS A 596 -12.21 -6.22 18.93
C LYS A 596 -11.72 -4.87 18.43
N VAL A 597 -10.60 -4.85 17.72
CA VAL A 597 -10.13 -3.65 17.04
C VAL A 597 -11.13 -3.30 15.93
N PRO A 598 -11.69 -2.08 15.92
CA PRO A 598 -12.70 -1.70 14.94
C PRO A 598 -12.09 -1.51 13.54
N SER A 599 -12.97 -1.47 12.52
CA SER A 599 -12.62 -1.33 11.10
C SER A 599 -11.73 -2.48 10.56
N VAL A 600 -11.78 -3.64 11.20
CA VAL A 600 -11.10 -4.88 10.80
C VAL A 600 -12.15 -5.95 10.56
N PRO A 601 -12.30 -6.46 9.33
CA PRO A 601 -13.16 -7.60 9.05
C PRO A 601 -12.51 -8.87 9.57
N GLN A 602 -13.27 -9.77 10.17
CA GLN A 602 -12.75 -11.03 10.67
C GLN A 602 -12.38 -12.00 9.55
N ASN A 603 -13.14 -11.99 8.46
CA ASN A 603 -12.86 -12.81 7.28
C ASN A 603 -12.97 -11.96 6.02
N ILE A 604 -12.02 -12.16 5.12
CA ILE A 604 -12.02 -11.65 3.76
C ILE A 604 -11.83 -12.85 2.83
N PHE A 605 -12.64 -12.95 1.83
CA PHE A 605 -12.51 -13.96 0.78
C PHE A 605 -12.57 -13.27 -0.58
N ASN A 606 -11.58 -13.55 -1.44
CA ASN A 606 -11.51 -13.08 -2.82
C ASN A 606 -11.45 -14.29 -3.76
N PHE A 607 -12.14 -14.18 -4.88
CA PHE A 607 -12.13 -15.15 -5.96
C PHE A 607 -11.98 -14.41 -7.28
N ILE A 608 -11.00 -14.79 -8.09
CA ILE A 608 -10.73 -14.17 -9.38
C ILE A 608 -10.58 -15.28 -10.42
N LEU A 609 -11.31 -15.14 -11.51
CA LEU A 609 -11.21 -16.01 -12.68
C LEU A 609 -10.82 -15.16 -13.88
N VAL A 610 -9.71 -15.51 -14.51
CA VAL A 610 -9.23 -14.89 -15.74
C VAL A 610 -9.25 -15.94 -16.83
N LYS A 611 -9.90 -15.66 -17.95
CA LYS A 611 -9.87 -16.49 -19.16
C LYS A 611 -9.31 -15.67 -20.32
N GLU A 612 -8.23 -16.12 -20.88
CA GLU A 612 -7.71 -15.63 -22.16
C GLU A 612 -8.36 -16.36 -23.32
N LEU A 613 -8.49 -15.69 -24.43
CA LEU A 613 -9.07 -16.21 -25.65
C LEU A 613 -8.11 -15.87 -26.81
N GLU A 614 -7.43 -16.84 -27.34
CA GLU A 614 -6.68 -16.71 -28.61
C GLU A 614 -7.67 -16.84 -29.78
N LEU A 615 -8.11 -15.71 -30.36
CA LEU A 615 -9.10 -15.70 -31.44
C LEU A 615 -8.43 -15.81 -32.81
N SER A 616 -7.22 -15.25 -32.95
CA SER A 616 -6.33 -15.40 -34.11
C SER A 616 -4.90 -14.94 -33.70
N GLU A 617 -3.91 -15.07 -34.62
CA GLU A 617 -2.53 -14.59 -34.38
C GLU A 617 -2.45 -13.10 -34.00
N GLU A 618 -3.38 -12.27 -34.47
CA GLU A 618 -3.41 -10.82 -34.20
C GLU A 618 -4.50 -10.41 -33.20
N LEU A 619 -5.44 -11.27 -32.85
CA LEU A 619 -6.60 -10.94 -32.03
C LEU A 619 -6.71 -11.84 -30.81
N SER A 620 -6.59 -11.24 -29.63
CA SER A 620 -6.78 -11.90 -28.33
C SER A 620 -7.91 -11.26 -27.54
N GLY A 621 -8.52 -12.04 -26.66
CA GLY A 621 -9.56 -11.57 -25.74
C GLY A 621 -9.20 -11.91 -24.31
N LEU A 622 -9.84 -11.21 -23.37
CA LEU A 622 -9.70 -11.46 -21.93
C LEU A 622 -11.05 -11.30 -21.25
N ILE A 623 -11.39 -12.24 -20.40
CA ILE A 623 -12.54 -12.17 -19.52
C ILE A 623 -12.04 -12.24 -18.08
N ILE A 624 -12.42 -11.27 -17.26
CA ILE A 624 -12.13 -11.28 -15.81
C ILE A 624 -13.44 -11.23 -15.06
N TRP A 625 -13.54 -12.11 -14.08
CA TRP A 625 -14.61 -12.09 -13.09
C TRP A 625 -14.00 -12.19 -11.70
N ASP A 626 -14.21 -11.19 -10.87
CA ASP A 626 -13.76 -11.17 -9.50
C ASP A 626 -14.94 -10.99 -8.52
N CYS A 627 -14.80 -11.56 -7.33
CA CYS A 627 -15.79 -11.50 -6.27
C CYS A 627 -15.11 -11.36 -4.90
N ASP A 628 -15.67 -10.48 -4.08
CA ASP A 628 -15.22 -10.26 -2.70
C ASP A 628 -16.34 -10.54 -1.70
N TYR A 629 -16.02 -11.26 -0.62
CA TYR A 629 -16.85 -11.36 0.57
C TYR A 629 -16.12 -10.83 1.79
N ILE A 630 -16.69 -9.83 2.43
CA ILE A 630 -16.12 -9.15 3.59
C ILE A 630 -17.11 -9.21 4.74
N THR A 631 -16.67 -9.74 5.88
CA THR A 631 -17.52 -9.84 7.07
C THR A 631 -17.70 -8.49 7.75
N LYS A 632 -18.67 -8.40 8.65
CA LYS A 632 -18.96 -7.20 9.44
C LYS A 632 -17.75 -6.70 10.20
N MET A 633 -17.69 -5.39 10.41
CA MET A 633 -16.67 -4.70 11.20
C MET A 633 -17.33 -3.84 12.27
N TYR A 634 -16.73 -3.73 13.45
CA TYR A 634 -17.14 -2.74 14.43
C TYR A 634 -16.71 -1.33 14.00
N VAL A 635 -17.50 -0.32 14.34
CA VAL A 635 -17.25 1.06 13.95
C VAL A 635 -16.57 1.87 15.06
N ASN A 636 -16.56 1.35 16.29
CA ASN A 636 -15.98 2.01 17.45
C ASN A 636 -15.33 1.01 18.41
N ASP A 637 -14.53 1.53 19.36
CA ASP A 637 -13.81 0.75 20.36
C ASP A 637 -14.73 0.08 21.38
N LYS A 638 -15.95 0.59 21.58
CA LYS A 638 -16.98 -0.02 22.44
C LYS A 638 -17.51 -1.33 21.89
N ASN A 639 -17.44 -1.54 20.58
CA ASN A 639 -18.03 -2.65 19.84
C ASN A 639 -19.57 -2.73 19.99
N ASP A 640 -20.24 -1.62 20.21
CA ASP A 640 -21.70 -1.57 20.35
C ASP A 640 -22.43 -1.36 19.00
N GLU A 641 -21.70 -0.97 17.96
CA GLU A 641 -22.24 -0.80 16.61
C GLU A 641 -21.29 -1.39 15.56
N SER A 642 -21.86 -1.88 14.43
CA SER A 642 -21.11 -2.50 13.34
C SER A 642 -21.82 -2.28 11.99
N ASN A 643 -21.06 -2.31 10.89
CA ASN A 643 -21.62 -2.45 9.55
C ASN A 643 -22.06 -3.89 9.29
N SER A 644 -22.83 -4.12 8.20
CA SER A 644 -23.20 -5.46 7.75
C SER A 644 -22.09 -6.07 6.89
N SER A 645 -22.03 -7.42 6.89
CA SER A 645 -21.23 -8.16 5.90
C SER A 645 -21.77 -7.90 4.49
N TYR A 646 -20.87 -7.92 3.50
CA TYR A 646 -21.24 -7.71 2.12
C TYR A 646 -20.48 -8.60 1.16
N PHE A 647 -21.14 -8.86 0.03
CA PHE A 647 -20.59 -9.55 -1.12
C PHE A 647 -20.82 -8.68 -2.34
N TYR A 648 -19.80 -8.50 -3.16
CA TYR A 648 -19.92 -7.84 -4.46
C TYR A 648 -19.00 -8.52 -5.46
N GLY A 649 -19.25 -8.32 -6.73
CA GLY A 649 -18.43 -8.84 -7.79
C GLY A 649 -18.28 -7.84 -8.93
N ASN A 650 -17.25 -8.00 -9.71
CA ASN A 650 -16.94 -7.21 -10.87
C ASN A 650 -16.79 -8.13 -12.09
N PHE A 651 -17.00 -7.57 -13.26
CA PHE A 651 -16.85 -8.27 -14.53
C PHE A 651 -16.17 -7.35 -15.55
N MET A 652 -15.25 -7.90 -16.34
CA MET A 652 -14.59 -7.16 -17.41
C MET A 652 -14.37 -8.07 -18.62
N LEU A 653 -14.58 -7.49 -19.79
CA LEU A 653 -14.26 -8.07 -21.09
C LEU A 653 -13.31 -7.14 -21.83
N GLY A 654 -12.22 -7.69 -22.35
CA GLY A 654 -11.23 -6.97 -23.16
C GLY A 654 -10.98 -7.68 -24.49
N LEU A 655 -10.63 -6.90 -25.51
CA LEU A 655 -10.15 -7.39 -26.80
C LEU A 655 -8.93 -6.58 -27.19
N THR A 656 -7.88 -7.26 -27.64
CA THR A 656 -6.64 -6.66 -28.12
C THR A 656 -6.35 -7.15 -29.53
N TYR A 657 -6.24 -6.20 -30.46
CA TYR A 657 -5.71 -6.42 -31.79
C TYR A 657 -4.27 -5.93 -31.81
N SER A 658 -3.32 -6.79 -32.16
CA SER A 658 -1.89 -6.49 -32.16
C SER A 658 -1.26 -6.92 -33.49
N ASN A 659 -0.50 -6.02 -34.09
CA ASN A 659 0.31 -6.31 -35.26
C ASN A 659 1.69 -5.60 -35.16
N ASN A 660 2.52 -5.70 -36.19
CA ASN A 660 3.88 -5.12 -36.20
C ASN A 660 3.90 -3.57 -36.16
N LYS A 661 2.74 -2.89 -36.31
CA LYS A 661 2.69 -1.44 -36.34
C LYS A 661 1.98 -0.84 -35.14
N TYR A 662 0.97 -1.50 -34.61
CA TYR A 662 0.19 -0.96 -33.50
C TYR A 662 -0.53 -2.04 -32.70
N ASP A 663 -0.84 -1.70 -31.46
CA ASP A 663 -1.75 -2.45 -30.60
C ASP A 663 -2.99 -1.59 -30.32
N LEU A 664 -4.16 -2.21 -30.46
CA LEU A 664 -5.45 -1.57 -30.17
C LEU A 664 -6.19 -2.45 -29.16
N THR A 665 -6.39 -1.93 -27.95
CA THR A 665 -7.09 -2.64 -26.88
C THR A 665 -8.39 -1.92 -26.54
N GLY A 666 -9.53 -2.60 -26.72
CA GLY A 666 -10.83 -2.14 -26.27
C GLY A 666 -11.28 -2.98 -25.06
N PHE A 667 -11.91 -2.36 -24.07
CA PHE A 667 -12.47 -3.08 -22.94
C PHE A 667 -13.77 -2.46 -22.43
N PHE A 668 -14.61 -3.31 -21.86
CA PHE A 668 -15.84 -2.94 -21.17
C PHE A 668 -15.89 -3.64 -19.80
N GLY A 669 -16.28 -2.91 -18.77
CA GLY A 669 -16.36 -3.46 -17.42
C GLY A 669 -17.57 -2.98 -16.65
N MET A 670 -17.91 -3.76 -15.64
CA MET A 670 -18.99 -3.50 -14.71
C MET A 670 -18.53 -3.83 -13.29
N ASN A 671 -18.41 -2.80 -12.44
CA ASN A 671 -18.12 -2.99 -11.03
C ASN A 671 -19.41 -3.07 -10.22
N ASN A 672 -19.35 -3.83 -9.11
CA ASN A 672 -20.51 -4.09 -8.24
C ASN A 672 -21.73 -4.57 -9.04
N ILE A 673 -21.57 -5.68 -9.76
CA ILE A 673 -22.61 -6.23 -10.69
C ILE A 673 -23.95 -6.49 -9.98
N PHE A 674 -23.91 -6.78 -8.68
CA PHE A 674 -25.10 -7.07 -7.87
C PHE A 674 -25.75 -5.80 -7.30
N ASP A 675 -25.21 -4.61 -7.58
CA ASP A 675 -25.65 -3.31 -7.04
C ASP A 675 -25.78 -3.31 -5.50
N LYS A 676 -24.84 -3.99 -4.85
CA LYS A 676 -24.86 -4.13 -3.39
C LYS A 676 -24.54 -2.80 -2.72
N ARG A 677 -25.42 -2.36 -1.83
CA ARG A 677 -25.11 -1.26 -0.92
C ARG A 677 -24.18 -1.75 0.18
N TYR A 678 -23.04 -1.09 0.36
CA TYR A 678 -22.04 -1.45 1.36
C TYR A 678 -21.29 -0.22 1.88
N VAL A 679 -20.59 -0.39 2.99
CA VAL A 679 -19.73 0.63 3.60
C VAL A 679 -18.32 0.45 3.08
N SER A 680 -17.80 1.45 2.35
CA SER A 680 -16.43 1.44 1.82
C SER A 680 -15.40 1.91 2.82
N TYR A 681 -15.78 2.78 3.76
CA TYR A 681 -14.91 3.33 4.78
C TYR A 681 -15.66 3.52 6.10
N ILE A 682 -14.99 3.23 7.20
CA ILE A 682 -15.49 3.46 8.55
C ILE A 682 -14.72 4.64 9.16
N ASN A 683 -15.44 5.72 9.47
CA ASN A 683 -14.95 6.84 10.27
C ASN A 683 -14.99 6.43 11.74
N LEU A 684 -13.83 6.08 12.30
CA LEU A 684 -13.72 5.46 13.62
C LEU A 684 -14.04 6.42 14.75
N ASN A 685 -14.82 5.94 15.73
CA ASN A 685 -15.09 6.65 17.00
C ASN A 685 -15.66 8.05 16.82
N ASP A 686 -16.39 8.32 15.73
CA ASP A 686 -16.98 9.65 15.50
C ASP A 686 -17.93 10.04 16.62
N TYR A 687 -17.81 11.26 17.12
CA TYR A 687 -18.58 11.76 18.26
C TYR A 687 -20.09 11.84 17.98
N TYR A 688 -20.46 12.15 16.71
CA TYR A 688 -21.84 12.29 16.29
C TYR A 688 -22.46 11.00 15.75
N GLY A 689 -21.74 9.88 15.84
CA GLY A 689 -22.19 8.61 15.28
C GLY A 689 -22.14 8.56 13.74
N LYS A 690 -21.39 9.46 13.11
CA LYS A 690 -21.20 9.51 11.66
C LYS A 690 -20.06 8.58 11.25
N TYR A 691 -20.35 7.28 11.22
CA TYR A 691 -19.34 6.24 10.99
C TYR A 691 -19.26 5.79 9.53
N TYR A 692 -20.30 6.02 8.71
CA TYR A 692 -20.51 5.29 7.46
C TYR A 692 -20.19 6.15 6.24
N GLU A 693 -19.25 5.67 5.40
CA GLU A 693 -19.09 6.18 4.05
C GLU A 693 -19.52 5.10 3.04
N THR A 694 -20.35 5.50 2.10
CA THR A 694 -20.99 4.60 1.15
C THR A 694 -19.99 4.13 0.09
N GLY A 695 -20.00 2.83 -0.20
CA GLY A 695 -19.30 2.26 -1.34
C GLY A 695 -19.96 2.57 -2.67
N GLU A 696 -19.21 2.41 -3.74
CA GLU A 696 -19.62 2.67 -5.10
C GLU A 696 -20.79 1.74 -5.51
N PRO A 697 -21.90 2.26 -6.06
CA PRO A 697 -22.98 1.43 -6.61
C PRO A 697 -22.52 0.77 -7.92
N ARG A 698 -23.42 0.08 -8.63
CA ARG A 698 -23.08 -0.50 -9.93
C ARG A 698 -22.62 0.53 -10.93
N VAL A 699 -21.41 0.32 -11.45
CA VAL A 699 -20.74 1.22 -12.41
C VAL A 699 -20.40 0.46 -13.68
N PHE A 700 -20.76 1.06 -14.81
CA PHE A 700 -20.33 0.63 -16.14
C PHE A 700 -19.21 1.56 -16.62
N TYR A 701 -18.22 0.99 -17.28
CA TYR A 701 -17.14 1.74 -17.90
C TYR A 701 -16.66 1.05 -19.18
N ALA A 702 -16.08 1.83 -20.08
CA ALA A 702 -15.44 1.33 -21.28
C ALA A 702 -14.17 2.11 -21.55
N GLY A 703 -13.20 1.48 -22.17
CA GLY A 703 -11.93 2.11 -22.52
C GLY A 703 -11.38 1.65 -23.85
N LEU A 704 -10.52 2.50 -24.40
CA LEU A 704 -9.81 2.25 -25.65
C LEU A 704 -8.36 2.72 -25.51
N ASN A 705 -7.43 1.79 -25.61
CA ASN A 705 -5.99 2.05 -25.60
C ASN A 705 -5.44 1.80 -27.00
N PHE A 706 -4.57 2.68 -27.46
CA PHE A 706 -3.89 2.56 -28.73
C PHE A 706 -2.40 2.83 -28.53
N ASN A 707 -1.54 1.93 -29.02
CA ASN A 707 -0.09 2.10 -29.03
C ASN A 707 0.41 1.98 -30.45
N LEU A 708 1.07 2.99 -30.96
CA LEU A 708 1.77 3.00 -32.23
C LEU A 708 3.23 2.62 -31.98
N LYS A 709 3.70 1.56 -32.62
CA LYS A 709 5.11 1.12 -32.63
C LYS A 709 5.90 1.95 -33.65
N ILE A 710 7.11 2.43 -33.26
CA ILE A 710 7.91 3.37 -34.05
C ILE A 710 9.28 2.74 -34.36
#